data_b43d1ad599e0712fd39f54e503629eb4
#
_entry.id   b43d1ad599e0712fd39f54e503629eb4
#
_cell.length_a   1.000
_cell.length_b   1.000
_cell.length_c   1.000
_cell.angle_alpha   90.00
_cell.angle_beta   90.00
_cell.angle_gamma   90.00
#
_symmetry.space_group_name_H-M   'P 1'
#
loop_
_entity.id
_entity.type
_entity.pdbx_description
1 polymer ?
#
loop_
_entity_poly.entity_id
_entity_poly.type
_entity_poly.pdbx_seq_one_letter_code
_entity_poly.pdbx_strand_id
1 'polypeptide(L)'
;MFSLKLMRPGGLPLLMALLLLTACSTGGGSLPTPEPYSVTGYVRDEQGAPIADVLMIAEGQNPMTSTTLSDGSYQLTGLTGPTIIRAQKDNWIFSEPQMVDGERSDLDFTGRLKTYPLFITVEGKGTVKERLLASAEGVEYPHGTTVELTAWPAPNYEFSHWTGDLTGQANPAQITITSETQVTAVFVGGSANLAGTIGVEHSFPRSVVDVQEAAHRPLGESQLSEWEADPTELIIAFDPSLSEAEQLQVLADLGYEILDRLRVLNAYLVRDSSPDQLGMISALARPEVQYAEPNARVSVLSTVHPTDPRYPDQWHYRLIRLPQAWSVTTGSTAIRIAVLDTGIQPNHPDLARQLDQEYGYNFVQGSRNFADDRGHGTHVAGTIGAVTNNGLGVAGVLWDVEILPVKVLSASGSGTSWALAQGLLYAAGLLDEPGKPFNPRPAQVINLSLGSPDKMGHVDNAIDLILRESGCIIVASAGNDYGAPVYHPAAHPGVIAVGAVDSGFGSRPRRTSYSNYGPELNVMAPGGDGSMGGVLSTYTGGSYSYMAGTSMAAPHVSGVVGLMLASGIPPQQVKEVLQATSMPLGPQEFSPEYGYGLINAYWAVNGADTMRLLVGRREGSEIIPVREAALPSKGGSFQLQGIPEGEYQVFAWVDVQTGTNTLEPGDYFNQSLPVHFEDGASYEVLGTVFELDADLKPAGTALLQVQRIN
;
A
#
# COMPACT_ATOMS: atom_id res chain seq x y z
N MET A 1 12.62 18.49 -32.10
CA MET A 1 11.83 19.40 -32.96
C MET A 1 10.36 19.06 -32.75
N PHE A 2 9.56 20.07 -32.56
CA PHE A 2 8.13 20.13 -32.20
C PHE A 2 7.83 20.09 -30.69
N SER A 3 7.84 21.31 -30.16
CA SER A 3 7.31 21.71 -28.87
C SER A 3 5.80 21.95 -29.00
N LEU A 4 4.96 21.25 -28.25
CA LEU A 4 3.55 21.62 -28.08
C LEU A 4 3.40 22.36 -26.74
N LYS A 5 3.18 23.67 -26.83
CA LYS A 5 2.70 24.50 -25.72
C LYS A 5 1.24 24.15 -25.45
N LEU A 6 0.92 23.63 -24.27
CA LEU A 6 -0.47 23.60 -23.79
C LEU A 6 -0.90 25.02 -23.36
N MET A 7 -1.91 25.54 -24.02
CA MET A 7 -2.64 26.76 -23.66
C MET A 7 -3.50 26.46 -22.40
N ARG A 8 -3.42 27.37 -21.44
CA ARG A 8 -4.39 27.48 -20.34
C ARG A 8 -5.74 27.92 -20.90
N PRO A 9 -6.88 27.43 -20.44
CA PRO A 9 -8.17 27.97 -20.79
C PRO A 9 -8.42 29.29 -20.04
N GLY A 10 -8.47 30.38 -20.79
CA GLY A 10 -8.93 31.64 -20.31
C GLY A 10 -10.45 31.63 -20.12
N GLY A 11 -10.91 32.40 -19.16
CA GLY A 11 -12.31 32.52 -18.80
C GLY A 11 -13.21 32.99 -19.95
N LEU A 12 -14.39 32.38 -20.04
CA LEU A 12 -15.48 32.86 -20.88
C LEU A 12 -16.07 34.14 -20.27
N PRO A 13 -16.27 35.22 -21.08
CA PRO A 13 -17.11 36.28 -20.65
C PRO A 13 -18.58 35.90 -20.81
N LEU A 14 -19.36 36.09 -19.76
CA LEU A 14 -20.79 35.94 -19.75
C LEU A 14 -21.42 36.94 -20.73
N LEU A 15 -21.90 36.45 -21.87
CA LEU A 15 -22.62 37.25 -22.86
C LEU A 15 -24.04 37.47 -22.35
N MET A 16 -24.35 38.68 -21.91
CA MET A 16 -25.68 39.11 -21.50
C MET A 16 -26.58 39.20 -22.75
N ALA A 17 -27.56 38.33 -22.87
CA ALA A 17 -28.59 38.42 -23.91
C ALA A 17 -29.55 39.59 -23.59
N LEU A 18 -29.38 40.67 -24.28
CA LEU A 18 -30.32 41.81 -24.26
C LEU A 18 -31.51 41.45 -25.14
N LEU A 19 -32.64 41.07 -24.54
CA LEU A 19 -33.92 40.92 -25.24
C LEU A 19 -34.49 42.32 -25.54
N LEU A 20 -34.38 42.76 -26.78
CA LEU A 20 -35.11 43.90 -27.31
C LEU A 20 -36.57 43.52 -27.56
N LEU A 21 -37.45 43.93 -26.68
CA LEU A 21 -38.90 44.00 -26.94
C LEU A 21 -39.20 45.33 -27.64
N THR A 22 -39.42 45.26 -28.94
CA THR A 22 -40.05 46.36 -29.67
C THR A 22 -41.57 46.30 -29.44
N ALA A 23 -42.07 47.15 -28.59
CA ALA A 23 -43.49 47.48 -28.53
C ALA A 23 -43.70 48.88 -29.07
N CYS A 24 -44.61 49.03 -30.06
CA CYS A 24 -45.04 50.28 -30.68
C CYS A 24 -45.59 51.24 -29.67
N SER A 25 -45.16 52.49 -29.85
CA SER A 25 -45.61 53.61 -29.08
C SER A 25 -47.00 54.08 -29.44
N THR A 26 -47.77 54.50 -28.45
CA THR A 26 -48.53 55.76 -28.45
C THR A 26 -48.83 56.12 -27.00
N GLY A 27 -48.34 57.25 -26.54
CA GLY A 27 -48.72 57.87 -25.26
C GLY A 27 -47.51 58.38 -24.48
N GLY A 28 -47.26 59.66 -24.57
CA GLY A 28 -46.23 60.38 -23.80
C GLY A 28 -46.54 60.33 -22.31
N GLY A 29 -45.80 59.57 -21.61
CA GLY A 29 -45.62 59.59 -20.19
C GLY A 29 -44.14 59.27 -19.89
N SER A 30 -43.43 60.23 -19.31
CA SER A 30 -42.11 60.00 -18.78
C SER A 30 -42.15 58.77 -17.85
N LEU A 31 -41.38 57.75 -18.17
CA LEU A 31 -41.16 56.69 -17.22
C LEU A 31 -40.66 57.27 -15.89
N PRO A 32 -41.26 56.96 -14.76
CA PRO A 32 -40.77 57.45 -13.48
C PRO A 32 -39.29 57.07 -13.39
N THR A 33 -38.44 58.09 -13.15
CA THR A 33 -37.03 57.84 -12.77
C THR A 33 -37.06 56.92 -11.55
N PRO A 34 -36.34 55.77 -11.57
CA PRO A 34 -36.30 54.90 -10.40
C PRO A 34 -35.88 55.72 -9.18
N GLU A 35 -36.66 55.67 -8.12
CA GLU A 35 -36.31 56.35 -6.87
C GLU A 35 -34.98 55.78 -6.34
N PRO A 36 -34.05 56.65 -5.93
CA PRO A 36 -32.79 56.21 -5.38
C PRO A 36 -33.01 55.50 -4.05
N TYR A 37 -32.34 54.32 -3.87
CA TYR A 37 -32.42 53.52 -2.66
C TYR A 37 -31.03 53.38 -2.01
N SER A 38 -31.02 52.85 -0.78
CA SER A 38 -29.82 52.59 0.00
C SER A 38 -29.68 51.11 0.35
N VAL A 39 -28.45 50.63 0.44
CA VAL A 39 -28.14 49.31 0.91
C VAL A 39 -27.14 49.41 2.06
N THR A 40 -27.42 48.71 3.16
CA THR A 40 -26.51 48.57 4.31
C THR A 40 -26.36 47.13 4.69
N GLY A 41 -25.26 46.80 5.34
CA GLY A 41 -24.95 45.48 5.83
C GLY A 41 -23.60 45.42 6.54
N TYR A 42 -23.15 44.24 6.82
CA TYR A 42 -21.87 44.00 7.46
C TYR A 42 -21.01 43.05 6.62
N VAL A 43 -19.70 43.23 6.72
CA VAL A 43 -18.73 42.28 6.21
C VAL A 43 -18.00 41.66 7.42
N ARG A 44 -18.10 40.34 7.55
CA ARG A 44 -17.56 39.59 8.66
C ARG A 44 -16.74 38.40 8.17
N ASP A 45 -15.82 37.92 8.98
CA ASP A 45 -15.15 36.64 8.71
C ASP A 45 -16.08 35.46 9.04
N GLU A 46 -15.60 34.25 8.76
CA GLU A 46 -16.34 32.99 9.04
C GLU A 46 -16.60 32.75 10.53
N GLN A 47 -15.85 33.39 11.42
CA GLN A 47 -16.03 33.37 12.87
C GLN A 47 -16.94 34.47 13.39
N GLY A 48 -17.43 35.36 12.47
CA GLY A 48 -18.32 36.45 12.79
C GLY A 48 -17.63 37.76 13.21
N ALA A 49 -16.29 37.81 13.19
CA ALA A 49 -15.56 39.06 13.48
C ALA A 49 -15.66 40.03 12.34
N PRO A 50 -15.73 41.37 12.62
CA PRO A 50 -15.88 42.39 11.57
C PRO A 50 -14.62 42.53 10.73
N ILE A 51 -14.79 42.71 9.42
CA ILE A 51 -13.69 43.01 8.50
C ILE A 51 -13.78 44.50 8.09
N ALA A 52 -12.85 45.30 8.61
CA ALA A 52 -12.73 46.73 8.21
C ALA A 52 -12.03 46.89 6.85
N ASP A 53 -12.11 48.09 6.28
CA ASP A 53 -11.42 48.47 5.04
C ASP A 53 -11.69 47.56 3.84
N VAL A 54 -12.87 46.95 3.76
CA VAL A 54 -13.34 46.22 2.59
C VAL A 54 -13.99 47.21 1.61
N LEU A 55 -13.52 47.22 0.40
CA LEU A 55 -14.12 48.01 -0.68
C LEU A 55 -15.41 47.32 -1.15
N MET A 56 -16.54 47.93 -0.86
CA MET A 56 -17.84 47.54 -1.34
C MET A 56 -18.10 48.23 -2.67
N ILE A 57 -18.33 47.48 -3.72
CA ILE A 57 -18.49 47.98 -5.10
C ILE A 57 -19.90 47.67 -5.55
N ALA A 58 -20.62 48.72 -5.92
CA ALA A 58 -21.95 48.65 -6.54
C ALA A 58 -21.82 48.86 -8.06
N GLU A 59 -22.17 47.85 -8.84
CA GLU A 59 -22.12 47.84 -10.31
C GLU A 59 -23.56 47.86 -10.85
N GLY A 60 -24.00 48.99 -11.37
CA GLY A 60 -25.33 49.20 -11.87
C GLY A 60 -25.43 50.46 -12.73
N GLN A 61 -26.63 51.06 -12.87
CA GLN A 61 -26.83 52.27 -13.64
C GLN A 61 -26.11 53.51 -13.04
N ASN A 62 -25.91 53.48 -11.72
CA ASN A 62 -25.17 54.50 -10.98
C ASN A 62 -24.06 53.82 -10.15
N PRO A 63 -22.89 53.49 -10.74
CA PRO A 63 -21.82 52.79 -10.04
C PRO A 63 -21.26 53.61 -8.89
N MET A 64 -21.04 52.99 -7.73
CA MET A 64 -20.42 53.62 -6.57
C MET A 64 -19.66 52.67 -5.70
N THR A 65 -18.88 53.21 -4.79
CA THR A 65 -18.09 52.43 -3.84
C THR A 65 -18.27 52.98 -2.42
N SER A 66 -18.12 52.14 -1.45
CA SER A 66 -18.03 52.48 -0.03
C SER A 66 -16.97 51.59 0.61
N THR A 67 -16.46 51.95 1.77
CA THR A 67 -15.51 51.15 2.49
C THR A 67 -16.09 50.78 3.87
N THR A 68 -15.92 49.53 4.29
CA THR A 68 -16.42 49.10 5.61
C THR A 68 -15.72 49.83 6.75
N LEU A 69 -16.46 50.15 7.78
CA LEU A 69 -15.96 50.74 9.03
C LEU A 69 -15.28 49.70 9.90
N SER A 70 -14.72 50.11 11.06
CA SER A 70 -14.03 49.22 12.00
C SER A 70 -14.94 48.13 12.61
N ASP A 71 -16.25 48.33 12.60
CA ASP A 71 -17.24 47.33 13.03
C ASP A 71 -17.73 46.43 11.90
N GLY A 72 -17.13 46.55 10.71
CA GLY A 72 -17.50 45.84 9.48
C GLY A 72 -18.73 46.38 8.76
N SER A 73 -19.39 47.43 9.27
CA SER A 73 -20.57 47.98 8.65
C SER A 73 -20.23 48.78 7.37
N TYR A 74 -21.17 48.83 6.41
CA TYR A 74 -21.07 49.65 5.22
C TYR A 74 -22.43 50.21 4.79
N GLN A 75 -22.40 51.27 4.02
CA GLN A 75 -23.56 51.89 3.44
C GLN A 75 -23.26 52.35 1.99
N LEU A 76 -24.16 52.04 1.08
CA LEU A 76 -24.21 52.51 -0.30
C LEU A 76 -25.54 53.22 -0.50
N THR A 77 -25.51 54.52 -0.88
CA THR A 77 -26.70 55.34 -0.95
C THR A 77 -26.84 55.99 -2.34
N GLY A 78 -28.07 56.09 -2.86
CA GLY A 78 -28.32 56.69 -4.16
C GLY A 78 -28.21 55.69 -5.34
N LEU A 79 -28.35 54.37 -5.05
CA LEU A 79 -28.43 53.34 -6.06
C LEU A 79 -29.75 53.46 -6.83
N THR A 80 -29.73 53.12 -8.13
CA THR A 80 -30.93 53.18 -8.98
C THR A 80 -31.00 51.92 -9.86
N GLY A 81 -32.18 51.29 -9.91
CA GLY A 81 -32.37 50.06 -10.69
C GLY A 81 -31.54 48.87 -10.20
N PRO A 82 -31.60 47.74 -10.88
CA PRO A 82 -30.86 46.53 -10.48
C PRO A 82 -29.35 46.79 -10.42
N THR A 83 -28.77 46.48 -9.28
CA THR A 83 -27.35 46.73 -8.96
C THR A 83 -26.72 45.47 -8.37
N ILE A 84 -25.52 45.09 -8.83
CA ILE A 84 -24.72 44.02 -8.27
C ILE A 84 -23.76 44.62 -7.25
N ILE A 85 -23.78 44.08 -6.03
CA ILE A 85 -22.87 44.51 -4.96
C ILE A 85 -21.88 43.39 -4.70
N ARG A 86 -20.59 43.72 -4.66
CA ARG A 86 -19.50 42.81 -4.30
C ARG A 86 -18.53 43.46 -3.33
N ALA A 87 -17.91 42.61 -2.53
CA ALA A 87 -16.85 42.97 -1.61
C ALA A 87 -15.47 42.66 -2.22
N GLN A 88 -14.49 43.54 -1.96
CA GLN A 88 -13.12 43.35 -2.44
C GLN A 88 -12.13 43.87 -1.38
N LYS A 89 -11.15 43.01 -1.06
CA LYS A 89 -9.99 43.37 -0.26
C LYS A 89 -8.84 42.45 -0.63
N ASP A 90 -7.62 43.00 -0.67
CA ASP A 90 -6.43 42.18 -0.98
C ASP A 90 -6.27 41.05 0.02
N ASN A 91 -5.88 39.88 -0.50
CA ASN A 91 -5.68 38.63 0.24
C ASN A 91 -6.95 38.07 0.92
N TRP A 92 -8.13 38.53 0.56
CA TRP A 92 -9.41 37.99 1.02
C TRP A 92 -10.21 37.40 -0.14
N ILE A 93 -11.03 36.42 0.16
CA ILE A 93 -12.06 35.82 -0.70
C ILE A 93 -13.38 36.08 -0.01
N PHE A 94 -14.32 36.65 -0.72
CA PHE A 94 -15.65 36.98 -0.19
C PHE A 94 -16.72 36.09 -0.81
N SER A 95 -17.89 36.03 -0.15
CA SER A 95 -19.10 35.41 -0.69
C SER A 95 -19.45 35.99 -2.05
N GLU A 96 -20.24 35.26 -2.84
CA GLU A 96 -20.63 35.66 -4.19
C GLU A 96 -21.29 37.04 -4.24
N PRO A 97 -21.11 37.78 -5.34
CA PRO A 97 -21.78 39.07 -5.56
C PRO A 97 -23.30 38.93 -5.44
N GLN A 98 -23.95 39.94 -4.84
CA GLN A 98 -25.40 39.97 -4.59
C GLN A 98 -26.09 40.97 -5.48
N MET A 99 -27.20 40.58 -6.13
CA MET A 99 -28.04 41.47 -6.90
C MET A 99 -29.13 42.05 -6.01
N VAL A 100 -29.31 43.35 -6.06
CA VAL A 100 -30.34 44.14 -5.37
C VAL A 100 -31.06 45.07 -6.35
N ASP A 101 -32.34 45.34 -6.13
CA ASP A 101 -33.17 46.22 -6.94
C ASP A 101 -34.04 47.18 -6.09
N GLY A 102 -33.71 47.32 -4.81
CA GLY A 102 -34.40 48.16 -3.83
C GLY A 102 -33.65 48.23 -2.51
N GLU A 103 -34.21 48.97 -1.57
CA GLU A 103 -33.65 49.19 -0.24
C GLU A 103 -33.41 47.86 0.51
N ARG A 104 -32.20 47.67 1.06
CA ARG A 104 -31.82 46.55 1.89
C ARG A 104 -30.98 47.03 3.08
N SER A 105 -31.30 46.51 4.28
CA SER A 105 -30.57 46.83 5.51
C SER A 105 -29.82 45.61 6.10
N ASP A 106 -29.80 44.50 5.39
CA ASP A 106 -29.30 43.20 5.85
C ASP A 106 -28.48 42.48 4.79
N LEU A 107 -27.78 43.22 3.92
CA LEU A 107 -26.95 42.63 2.88
C LEU A 107 -25.55 42.35 3.40
N ASP A 108 -25.37 41.21 4.05
CA ASP A 108 -24.11 40.85 4.66
C ASP A 108 -23.24 40.04 3.70
N PHE A 109 -21.92 40.20 3.85
CA PHE A 109 -20.91 39.44 3.13
C PHE A 109 -19.99 38.71 4.12
N THR A 110 -19.65 37.48 3.80
CA THR A 110 -18.66 36.70 4.55
C THR A 110 -17.35 36.64 3.79
N GLY A 111 -16.24 36.87 4.48
CA GLY A 111 -14.91 36.81 3.91
C GLY A 111 -14.03 35.82 4.64
N ARG A 112 -13.07 35.24 3.92
CA ARG A 112 -11.97 34.47 4.49
C ARG A 112 -10.64 34.87 3.89
N LEU A 113 -9.57 34.77 4.63
CA LEU A 113 -8.22 34.99 4.10
C LEU A 113 -7.89 33.93 3.04
N LYS A 114 -7.17 34.32 2.00
CA LYS A 114 -6.56 33.37 1.08
C LYS A 114 -5.58 32.49 1.82
N THR A 115 -5.55 31.22 1.47
CA THR A 115 -4.61 30.25 2.04
C THR A 115 -3.51 29.93 1.03
N TYR A 116 -2.34 29.56 1.53
CA TYR A 116 -1.17 29.22 0.73
C TYR A 116 -0.45 28.01 1.33
N PRO A 117 0.04 27.07 0.50
CA PRO A 117 0.80 25.93 0.99
C PRO A 117 2.22 26.32 1.39
N LEU A 118 2.74 25.61 2.40
CA LEU A 118 4.16 25.61 2.77
C LEU A 118 4.75 24.25 2.40
N PHE A 119 5.74 24.26 1.52
CA PHE A 119 6.49 23.06 1.15
C PHE A 119 7.84 23.05 1.85
N ILE A 120 8.07 21.97 2.63
CA ILE A 120 9.33 21.78 3.35
C ILE A 120 10.08 20.61 2.73
N THR A 121 11.31 20.85 2.32
CA THR A 121 12.23 19.84 1.82
C THR A 121 13.47 19.74 2.69
N VAL A 122 14.14 18.59 2.65
CA VAL A 122 15.34 18.32 3.43
C VAL A 122 16.46 17.90 2.49
N GLU A 123 17.59 18.57 2.57
CA GLU A 123 18.84 18.18 1.92
C GLU A 123 19.82 17.66 3.00
N GLY A 124 20.38 16.47 2.80
CA GLY A 124 21.10 15.75 3.84
C GLY A 124 20.17 14.90 4.70
N LYS A 125 20.50 14.63 5.97
CA LYS A 125 19.67 13.86 6.88
C LYS A 125 19.28 14.64 8.12
N GLY A 126 17.99 14.74 8.33
CA GLY A 126 17.37 15.44 9.45
C GLY A 126 15.87 15.49 9.26
N THR A 127 15.21 16.12 10.17
CA THR A 127 13.76 16.41 10.09
C THR A 127 13.53 17.88 10.35
N VAL A 128 12.41 18.40 9.86
CA VAL A 128 11.97 19.75 10.16
C VAL A 128 10.63 19.64 10.89
N LYS A 129 10.55 20.26 12.05
CA LYS A 129 9.29 20.45 12.76
C LYS A 129 8.79 21.86 12.51
N GLU A 130 7.52 21.98 12.19
CA GLU A 130 6.81 23.25 12.10
C GLU A 130 5.95 23.47 13.33
N ARG A 131 5.92 24.69 13.82
CA ARG A 131 5.06 25.12 14.91
C ARG A 131 4.30 26.36 14.48
N LEU A 132 2.99 26.29 14.53
CA LEU A 132 2.11 27.43 14.31
C LEU A 132 2.19 28.40 15.50
N LEU A 133 2.43 29.67 15.21
CA LEU A 133 2.39 30.73 16.23
C LEU A 133 1.01 31.40 16.32
N ALA A 134 0.05 31.03 15.42
CA ALA A 134 -1.36 31.38 15.48
C ALA A 134 -2.18 30.27 14.81
N SER A 135 -3.36 29.95 15.36
CA SER A 135 -4.18 28.81 14.95
C SER A 135 -4.63 28.87 13.48
N ALA A 136 -4.38 27.77 12.74
CA ALA A 136 -4.99 27.49 11.46
C ALA A 136 -5.21 25.96 11.31
N GLU A 137 -6.37 25.57 10.78
CA GLU A 137 -6.67 24.18 10.41
C GLU A 137 -6.31 23.94 8.95
N GLY A 138 -5.52 22.89 8.66
CA GLY A 138 -5.32 22.38 7.31
C GLY A 138 -3.87 22.45 6.78
N VAL A 139 -3.69 21.91 5.57
CA VAL A 139 -2.40 21.84 4.83
C VAL A 139 -2.00 23.21 4.23
N GLU A 140 -2.88 24.18 4.26
CA GLU A 140 -2.69 25.53 3.75
C GLU A 140 -2.84 26.56 4.86
N TYR A 141 -1.98 27.57 4.85
CA TYR A 141 -1.92 28.61 5.87
C TYR A 141 -2.61 29.89 5.39
N PRO A 142 -3.48 30.54 6.21
CA PRO A 142 -4.02 31.84 5.90
C PRO A 142 -2.93 32.88 5.65
N HIS A 143 -3.16 33.81 4.73
CA HIS A 143 -2.24 34.90 4.42
C HIS A 143 -1.83 35.65 5.70
N GLY A 144 -0.54 35.80 5.93
CA GLY A 144 0.03 36.48 7.10
C GLY A 144 0.28 35.56 8.29
N THR A 145 0.00 34.25 8.18
CA THR A 145 0.34 33.29 9.24
C THR A 145 1.85 33.19 9.41
N THR A 146 2.33 33.28 10.64
CA THR A 146 3.74 33.06 10.96
C THR A 146 3.94 31.65 11.49
N VAL A 147 4.86 30.91 10.84
CA VAL A 147 5.24 29.54 11.18
C VAL A 147 6.68 29.55 11.68
N GLU A 148 6.94 28.86 12.78
CA GLU A 148 8.29 28.60 13.29
C GLU A 148 8.74 27.22 12.82
N LEU A 149 9.91 27.16 12.19
CA LEU A 149 10.52 25.94 11.69
C LEU A 149 11.74 25.62 12.52
N THR A 150 11.80 24.39 13.04
CA THR A 150 12.95 23.85 13.77
C THR A 150 13.55 22.70 12.99
N ALA A 151 14.81 22.84 12.60
CA ALA A 151 15.57 21.79 11.93
C ALA A 151 16.27 20.90 12.98
N TRP A 152 15.98 19.59 12.94
CA TRP A 152 16.55 18.58 13.81
C TRP A 152 17.49 17.69 13.01
N PRO A 153 18.83 17.83 13.14
CA PRO A 153 19.76 16.98 12.44
C PRO A 153 19.67 15.54 12.95
N ALA A 154 19.77 14.59 12.00
CA ALA A 154 19.99 13.20 12.36
C ALA A 154 21.32 13.04 13.11
N PRO A 155 21.55 11.94 13.86
CA PRO A 155 22.82 11.68 14.50
C PRO A 155 23.99 11.89 13.54
N ASN A 156 25.01 12.67 13.96
CA ASN A 156 26.22 13.04 13.21
C ASN A 156 26.00 13.91 11.96
N TYR A 157 24.84 14.52 11.84
CA TYR A 157 24.63 15.67 10.96
C TYR A 157 24.50 16.92 11.80
N GLU A 158 24.85 18.04 11.21
CA GLU A 158 24.61 19.37 11.77
C GLU A 158 23.69 20.14 10.83
N PHE A 159 22.78 20.92 11.39
CA PHE A 159 22.01 21.85 10.58
C PHE A 159 22.96 22.95 10.08
N SER A 160 23.01 23.10 8.76
CA SER A 160 23.87 24.08 8.12
C SER A 160 23.13 25.40 7.92
N HIS A 161 22.03 25.38 7.21
CA HIS A 161 21.27 26.59 6.91
C HIS A 161 19.93 26.25 6.24
N TRP A 162 19.08 27.26 6.16
CA TRP A 162 17.85 27.25 5.38
C TRP A 162 18.11 27.84 3.98
N THR A 163 17.42 27.30 2.96
CA THR A 163 17.37 27.83 1.58
C THR A 163 15.95 27.91 1.07
N GLY A 164 15.72 28.62 -0.05
CA GLY A 164 14.39 28.92 -0.58
C GLY A 164 13.84 30.24 -0.06
N ASP A 165 12.58 30.27 0.30
CA ASP A 165 11.90 31.49 0.81
C ASP A 165 12.30 31.86 2.25
N LEU A 166 12.94 30.93 2.97
CA LEU A 166 13.60 31.15 4.25
C LEU A 166 15.11 30.90 4.05
N THR A 167 15.94 31.83 4.52
CA THR A 167 17.40 31.73 4.39
C THR A 167 18.10 32.04 5.70
N GLY A 168 19.34 31.54 5.85
CA GLY A 168 20.17 31.78 7.03
C GLY A 168 20.35 30.55 7.92
N GLN A 169 20.96 30.75 9.09
CA GLN A 169 21.39 29.68 10.00
C GLN A 169 20.64 29.66 11.34
N ALA A 170 19.67 30.56 11.52
CA ALA A 170 18.86 30.56 12.73
C ALA A 170 18.05 29.26 12.83
N ASN A 171 18.07 28.62 13.97
CA ASN A 171 17.31 27.40 14.25
C ASN A 171 16.89 27.38 15.72
N PRO A 172 15.60 27.54 16.06
CA PRO A 172 14.48 27.68 15.14
C PRO A 172 14.48 29.01 14.35
N ALA A 173 13.76 29.02 13.22
CA ALA A 173 13.57 30.19 12.37
C ALA A 173 12.09 30.41 12.08
N GLN A 174 11.69 31.67 11.86
CA GLN A 174 10.29 32.03 11.59
C GLN A 174 10.11 32.51 10.15
N ILE A 175 9.01 32.12 9.54
CA ILE A 175 8.60 32.57 8.20
C ILE A 175 7.13 32.96 8.22
N THR A 176 6.80 34.09 7.54
CA THR A 176 5.40 34.53 7.38
C THR A 176 4.89 34.15 6.01
N ILE A 177 3.80 33.39 5.96
CA ILE A 177 3.21 32.87 4.73
C ILE A 177 2.36 33.94 4.07
N THR A 178 2.81 34.49 2.95
CA THR A 178 2.10 35.49 2.17
C THR A 178 1.80 35.06 0.73
N SER A 179 2.38 33.97 0.29
CA SER A 179 2.21 33.30 -1.00
C SER A 179 2.57 31.81 -0.85
N GLU A 180 2.49 31.03 -1.92
CA GLU A 180 3.12 29.69 -1.96
C GLU A 180 4.57 29.82 -1.54
N THR A 181 4.97 29.02 -0.56
CA THR A 181 6.26 29.14 0.14
C THR A 181 7.01 27.82 0.07
N GLN A 182 8.30 27.86 -0.28
CA GLN A 182 9.18 26.70 -0.37
C GLN A 182 10.41 26.92 0.50
N VAL A 183 10.67 25.98 1.43
CA VAL A 183 11.81 26.03 2.34
C VAL A 183 12.56 24.72 2.31
N THR A 184 13.89 24.79 2.26
CA THR A 184 14.76 23.61 2.36
C THR A 184 15.68 23.75 3.58
N ALA A 185 15.67 22.72 4.43
CA ALA A 185 16.66 22.57 5.51
C ALA A 185 17.88 21.81 4.98
N VAL A 186 19.08 22.39 5.07
CA VAL A 186 20.32 21.77 4.65
C VAL A 186 21.09 21.25 5.86
N PHE A 187 21.34 19.94 5.89
CA PHE A 187 22.15 19.27 6.91
C PHE A 187 23.46 18.78 6.30
N VAL A 188 24.57 18.99 6.97
CA VAL A 188 25.92 18.59 6.56
C VAL A 188 26.54 17.68 7.60
N GLY A 189 27.29 16.68 7.18
CA GLY A 189 28.04 15.77 8.06
C GLY A 189 29.41 15.44 7.47
N GLY A 190 30.43 15.28 8.31
CA GLY A 190 31.72 14.69 7.96
C GLY A 190 31.61 13.19 7.77
N SER A 191 32.32 12.57 6.80
CA SER A 191 31.87 11.28 6.31
C SER A 191 32.89 10.41 5.61
N ALA A 192 32.88 9.12 5.98
CA ALA A 192 33.40 8.04 5.15
C ALA A 192 32.34 7.54 4.16
N ASN A 193 32.77 6.80 3.13
CA ASN A 193 31.91 6.16 2.15
C ASN A 193 32.04 4.63 2.25
N LEU A 194 30.93 3.93 2.09
CA LEU A 194 30.86 2.47 2.05
C LEU A 194 30.11 2.03 0.80
N ALA A 195 30.68 1.12 0.03
CA ALA A 195 30.04 0.51 -1.11
C ALA A 195 30.24 -1.02 -1.07
N GLY A 196 29.49 -1.77 -1.83
CA GLY A 196 29.71 -3.21 -1.89
C GLY A 196 28.53 -3.98 -2.46
N THR A 197 28.56 -5.29 -2.25
CA THR A 197 27.50 -6.20 -2.67
C THR A 197 27.20 -7.18 -1.56
N ILE A 198 25.91 -7.31 -1.21
CA ILE A 198 25.41 -8.25 -0.22
C ILE A 198 24.53 -9.29 -0.95
N GLY A 199 24.83 -10.58 -0.74
CA GLY A 199 24.01 -11.69 -1.15
C GLY A 199 23.05 -12.15 -0.05
N VAL A 200 22.09 -12.98 -0.40
CA VAL A 200 21.17 -13.66 0.54
C VAL A 200 21.26 -15.16 0.33
N GLU A 201 21.48 -15.91 1.39
CA GLU A 201 21.40 -17.37 1.36
C GLU A 201 20.13 -17.83 2.07
N HIS A 202 19.21 -18.37 1.29
CA HIS A 202 17.96 -18.88 1.80
C HIS A 202 18.14 -20.26 2.40
N SER A 203 17.63 -20.46 3.62
CA SER A 203 17.49 -21.81 4.19
C SER A 203 16.21 -22.46 3.69
N PHE A 204 16.33 -23.71 3.26
CA PHE A 204 15.19 -24.53 2.88
C PHE A 204 15.02 -25.65 3.91
N PRO A 205 13.78 -26.09 4.21
CA PRO A 205 13.53 -27.17 5.15
C PRO A 205 14.35 -28.41 4.79
N ARG A 206 15.16 -28.92 5.73
CA ARG A 206 16.10 -30.04 5.48
C ARG A 206 15.51 -31.42 5.69
N SER A 207 14.37 -31.53 6.39
CA SER A 207 13.69 -32.81 6.61
C SER A 207 12.20 -32.64 6.93
N VAL A 208 11.42 -33.71 6.72
CA VAL A 208 10.00 -33.79 7.15
C VAL A 208 9.87 -33.72 8.68
N VAL A 209 10.91 -34.15 9.42
CA VAL A 209 10.90 -34.16 10.89
C VAL A 209 11.01 -32.75 11.47
N ASP A 210 11.84 -31.88 10.88
CA ASP A 210 11.92 -30.46 11.27
C ASP A 210 10.56 -29.75 11.10
N VAL A 211 9.74 -30.33 10.22
CA VAL A 211 8.38 -29.90 9.90
C VAL A 211 7.38 -30.33 10.98
N GLN A 212 7.59 -31.45 11.67
CA GLN A 212 6.66 -32.01 12.67
C GLN A 212 6.85 -31.40 14.07
N GLU A 213 8.07 -31.05 14.47
CA GLU A 213 8.32 -30.45 15.79
C GLU A 213 7.75 -29.01 15.92
N ALA A 214 7.76 -28.26 14.85
CA ALA A 214 7.15 -26.92 14.82
C ALA A 214 5.60 -26.94 14.82
N ALA A 215 4.97 -28.07 14.51
CA ALA A 215 3.52 -28.21 14.37
C ALA A 215 2.77 -28.47 15.70
N HIS A 216 3.47 -28.69 16.83
CA HIS A 216 2.86 -29.19 18.06
C HIS A 216 2.78 -28.19 19.21
N ARG A 217 2.31 -26.95 18.95
CA ARG A 217 1.69 -26.12 20.02
C ARG A 217 0.36 -25.58 19.52
N PRO A 218 -0.76 -26.25 19.78
CA PRO A 218 -2.07 -25.63 19.60
C PRO A 218 -2.20 -24.53 20.66
N LEU A 219 -2.31 -23.28 20.22
CA LEU A 219 -2.87 -22.22 21.05
C LEU A 219 -4.36 -22.51 21.17
N GLY A 220 -4.84 -22.79 22.39
CA GLY A 220 -6.26 -23.02 22.63
C GLY A 220 -7.09 -21.79 22.26
N GLU A 221 -8.17 -22.03 21.52
CA GLU A 221 -9.12 -21.02 21.03
C GLU A 221 -9.77 -20.13 22.10
N SER A 222 -9.53 -20.38 23.38
CA SER A 222 -10.25 -19.72 24.47
C SER A 222 -9.63 -18.43 25.00
N GLN A 223 -8.51 -17.94 24.44
CA GLN A 223 -7.85 -16.71 24.92
C GLN A 223 -7.82 -15.55 23.90
N LEU A 224 -8.33 -15.71 22.70
CA LEU A 224 -8.30 -14.68 21.66
C LEU A 224 -9.47 -13.68 21.71
N SER A 225 -10.46 -13.89 22.58
CA SER A 225 -11.70 -13.09 22.60
C SER A 225 -11.76 -11.96 23.63
N GLU A 226 -10.74 -11.74 24.47
CA GLU A 226 -10.86 -10.81 25.61
C GLU A 226 -10.04 -9.52 25.53
N TRP A 227 -9.22 -9.32 24.48
CA TRP A 227 -8.40 -8.09 24.37
C TRP A 227 -8.48 -7.51 22.95
N GLU A 228 -9.60 -6.87 22.62
CA GLU A 228 -9.61 -5.90 21.53
C GLU A 228 -8.96 -4.62 22.04
N ALA A 229 -8.02 -4.03 21.27
CA ALA A 229 -7.51 -2.70 21.58
C ALA A 229 -8.70 -1.74 21.61
N ASP A 230 -8.87 -1.01 22.71
CA ASP A 230 -9.95 -0.03 22.81
C ASP A 230 -9.62 1.12 21.84
N PRO A 231 -10.41 1.37 20.79
CA PRO A 231 -10.14 2.43 19.82
C PRO A 231 -10.18 3.84 20.45
N THR A 232 -10.65 3.96 21.69
CA THR A 232 -10.67 5.22 22.45
C THR A 232 -9.41 5.44 23.29
N GLU A 233 -8.48 4.48 23.34
CA GLU A 233 -7.24 4.61 24.10
C GLU A 233 -6.13 5.23 23.26
N LEU A 234 -5.53 6.30 23.78
CA LEU A 234 -4.43 7.03 23.17
C LEU A 234 -3.21 7.07 24.11
N ILE A 235 -2.02 7.08 23.53
CA ILE A 235 -0.78 7.39 24.22
C ILE A 235 -0.39 8.82 23.86
N ILE A 236 -0.25 9.69 24.87
CA ILE A 236 0.13 11.09 24.70
C ILE A 236 1.42 11.35 25.45
N ALA A 237 2.46 11.76 24.73
CA ALA A 237 3.73 12.17 25.33
C ALA A 237 3.92 13.68 25.24
N PHE A 238 4.53 14.24 26.26
CA PHE A 238 4.75 15.66 26.41
C PHE A 238 6.20 16.06 26.25
N ASP A 239 6.43 17.33 25.92
CA ASP A 239 7.77 17.92 25.91
C ASP A 239 8.43 17.74 27.30
N PRO A 240 9.68 17.24 27.36
CA PRO A 240 10.36 16.98 28.61
C PRO A 240 10.59 18.22 29.51
N SER A 241 10.45 19.42 28.95
CA SER A 241 10.57 20.66 29.71
C SER A 241 9.34 20.99 30.56
N LEU A 242 8.20 20.34 30.30
CA LEU A 242 6.96 20.61 31.05
C LEU A 242 6.93 19.90 32.39
N SER A 243 6.49 20.62 33.40
CA SER A 243 6.21 20.04 34.71
C SER A 243 5.00 19.11 34.68
N GLU A 244 4.94 18.16 35.60
CA GLU A 244 3.80 17.25 35.76
C GLU A 244 2.46 17.98 35.87
N ALA A 245 2.43 19.12 36.56
CA ALA A 245 1.22 19.90 36.72
C ALA A 245 0.71 20.51 35.40
N GLU A 246 1.63 20.96 34.55
CA GLU A 246 1.30 21.45 33.20
C GLU A 246 0.80 20.35 32.30
N GLN A 247 1.44 19.17 32.31
CA GLN A 247 0.99 17.98 31.53
C GLN A 247 -0.44 17.57 31.94
N LEU A 248 -0.72 17.50 33.25
CA LEU A 248 -2.05 17.14 33.74
C LEU A 248 -3.10 18.20 33.39
N GLN A 249 -2.72 19.48 33.36
CA GLN A 249 -3.63 20.55 32.97
C GLN A 249 -4.01 20.40 31.47
N VAL A 250 -3.07 20.10 30.59
CA VAL A 250 -3.35 19.87 29.18
C VAL A 250 -4.30 18.69 28.96
N LEU A 251 -4.08 17.56 29.68
CA LEU A 251 -4.95 16.39 29.58
C LEU A 251 -6.37 16.71 30.11
N ALA A 252 -6.47 17.49 31.17
CA ALA A 252 -7.75 17.95 31.72
C ALA A 252 -8.48 18.89 30.76
N ASP A 253 -7.77 19.81 30.10
CA ASP A 253 -8.33 20.73 29.10
C ASP A 253 -8.84 20.00 27.86
N LEU A 254 -8.20 18.87 27.49
CA LEU A 254 -8.62 17.98 26.40
C LEU A 254 -9.75 17.03 26.79
N GLY A 255 -10.06 16.95 28.11
CA GLY A 255 -11.15 16.12 28.61
C GLY A 255 -10.85 14.61 28.64
N TYR A 256 -9.58 14.23 28.66
CA TYR A 256 -9.18 12.82 28.67
C TYR A 256 -9.20 12.21 30.07
N GLU A 257 -9.63 10.97 30.14
CA GLU A 257 -9.49 10.11 31.32
C GLU A 257 -8.09 9.51 31.35
N ILE A 258 -7.31 9.76 32.39
CA ILE A 258 -5.97 9.19 32.54
C ILE A 258 -6.11 7.76 33.07
N LEU A 259 -5.59 6.80 32.32
CA LEU A 259 -5.60 5.38 32.66
C LEU A 259 -4.29 4.94 33.31
N ASP A 260 -3.15 5.40 32.77
CA ASP A 260 -1.81 5.06 33.28
C ASP A 260 -0.77 6.12 32.88
N ARG A 261 0.45 5.99 33.41
CA ARG A 261 1.53 6.92 33.14
C ARG A 261 2.91 6.25 33.10
N LEU A 262 3.70 6.58 32.11
CA LEU A 262 5.12 6.26 32.02
C LEU A 262 5.98 7.53 32.25
N ARG A 263 6.41 7.76 33.50
CA ARG A 263 7.15 8.99 33.89
C ARG A 263 8.46 9.15 33.10
N VAL A 264 9.17 8.07 32.86
CA VAL A 264 10.44 8.07 32.13
C VAL A 264 10.32 8.54 30.69
N LEU A 265 9.14 8.39 30.09
CA LEU A 265 8.82 8.83 28.73
C LEU A 265 7.99 10.12 28.70
N ASN A 266 7.65 10.72 29.85
CA ASN A 266 6.67 11.80 29.97
C ASN A 266 5.36 11.50 29.22
N ALA A 267 4.92 10.23 29.23
CA ALA A 267 3.79 9.75 28.47
C ALA A 267 2.66 9.27 29.38
N TYR A 268 1.44 9.45 28.91
CA TYR A 268 0.22 9.00 29.56
C TYR A 268 -0.58 8.10 28.62
N LEU A 269 -1.12 7.02 29.15
CA LEU A 269 -2.20 6.28 28.52
C LEU A 269 -3.51 6.97 28.95
N VAL A 270 -4.28 7.40 27.98
CA VAL A 270 -5.53 8.13 28.21
C VAL A 270 -6.67 7.51 27.44
N ARG A 271 -7.91 7.75 27.90
CA ARG A 271 -9.12 7.40 27.14
C ARG A 271 -9.80 8.67 26.64
N ASP A 272 -10.07 8.70 25.35
CA ASP A 272 -10.88 9.72 24.70
C ASP A 272 -12.36 9.29 24.77
N SER A 273 -13.15 10.04 25.50
CA SER A 273 -14.60 9.80 25.62
C SER A 273 -15.42 10.49 24.52
N SER A 274 -14.77 11.15 23.58
CA SER A 274 -15.44 11.85 22.48
C SER A 274 -15.93 10.86 21.40
N PRO A 275 -17.17 11.02 20.88
CA PRO A 275 -17.74 10.05 19.94
C PRO A 275 -17.17 10.13 18.52
N ASP A 276 -16.34 11.08 18.21
CA ASP A 276 -15.92 11.44 16.85
C ASP A 276 -14.44 11.14 16.52
N GLN A 277 -13.71 10.47 17.42
CA GLN A 277 -12.28 10.07 17.25
C GLN A 277 -11.32 11.23 16.89
N LEU A 278 -11.71 12.47 17.15
CA LEU A 278 -10.89 13.66 16.89
C LEU A 278 -9.88 13.94 18.00
N GLY A 279 -9.90 13.15 19.10
CA GLY A 279 -9.03 13.35 20.26
C GLY A 279 -7.55 13.37 19.93
N MET A 280 -7.08 12.44 19.09
CA MET A 280 -5.67 12.41 18.66
C MET A 280 -5.28 13.68 17.88
N ILE A 281 -6.15 14.18 17.02
CA ILE A 281 -5.93 15.42 16.25
C ILE A 281 -5.91 16.62 17.23
N SER A 282 -6.83 16.64 18.20
CA SER A 282 -6.88 17.68 19.22
C SER A 282 -5.65 17.69 20.13
N ALA A 283 -5.10 16.51 20.46
CA ALA A 283 -3.85 16.37 21.20
C ALA A 283 -2.65 16.88 20.39
N LEU A 284 -2.54 16.47 19.12
CA LEU A 284 -1.46 16.89 18.23
C LEU A 284 -1.49 18.40 17.90
N ALA A 285 -2.65 19.05 18.03
CA ALA A 285 -2.76 20.50 17.87
C ALA A 285 -2.17 21.31 19.08
N ARG A 286 -1.84 20.64 20.18
CA ARG A 286 -1.27 21.30 21.38
C ARG A 286 0.25 21.37 21.27
N PRO A 287 0.85 22.56 21.42
CA PRO A 287 2.30 22.71 21.32
C PRO A 287 3.07 21.99 22.44
N GLU A 288 2.38 21.66 23.54
CA GLU A 288 2.93 20.94 24.70
C GLU A 288 3.07 19.43 24.43
N VAL A 289 2.34 18.90 23.42
CA VAL A 289 2.33 17.48 23.07
C VAL A 289 3.45 17.17 22.09
N GLN A 290 4.32 16.24 22.47
CA GLN A 290 5.41 15.78 21.61
C GLN A 290 4.91 14.80 20.54
N TYR A 291 4.08 13.84 20.94
CA TYR A 291 3.34 12.95 20.04
C TYR A 291 2.05 12.45 20.70
N ALA A 292 1.09 12.09 19.86
CA ALA A 292 -0.10 11.37 20.27
C ALA A 292 -0.33 10.23 19.27
N GLU A 293 -0.57 9.03 19.76
CA GLU A 293 -0.76 7.83 18.94
C GLU A 293 -1.81 6.89 19.57
N PRO A 294 -2.47 6.03 18.80
CA PRO A 294 -3.36 5.02 19.37
C PRO A 294 -2.58 4.04 20.25
N ASN A 295 -3.21 3.50 21.31
CA ASN A 295 -2.67 2.37 22.05
C ASN A 295 -2.72 1.12 21.17
N ALA A 296 -1.67 0.93 20.36
CA ALA A 296 -1.62 -0.12 19.36
C ALA A 296 -1.58 -1.50 20.00
N ARG A 297 -2.30 -2.44 19.41
CA ARG A 297 -2.25 -3.84 19.82
C ARG A 297 -0.90 -4.44 19.46
N VAL A 298 -0.21 -5.00 20.45
CA VAL A 298 0.96 -5.85 20.24
C VAL A 298 0.57 -7.32 20.49
N SER A 299 0.95 -8.20 19.57
CA SER A 299 0.69 -9.64 19.69
C SER A 299 1.98 -10.42 19.52
N VAL A 300 2.03 -11.62 20.12
CA VAL A 300 3.12 -12.57 19.86
C VAL A 300 3.09 -12.91 18.38
N LEU A 301 4.18 -12.65 17.66
CA LEU A 301 4.34 -13.01 16.26
C LEU A 301 4.66 -14.52 16.21
N SER A 302 3.64 -15.32 15.96
CA SER A 302 3.77 -16.77 15.77
C SER A 302 3.36 -17.12 14.35
N THR A 303 4.06 -18.09 13.73
CA THR A 303 3.58 -18.72 12.50
C THR A 303 2.20 -19.32 12.75
N VAL A 304 1.25 -18.97 11.89
CA VAL A 304 -0.12 -19.48 12.00
C VAL A 304 -0.21 -20.83 11.30
N HIS A 305 -0.62 -21.84 12.04
CA HIS A 305 -0.76 -23.20 11.52
C HIS A 305 -2.22 -23.64 11.55
N PRO A 306 -2.77 -24.13 10.43
CA PRO A 306 -4.11 -24.69 10.37
C PRO A 306 -4.28 -25.92 11.25
N THR A 307 -5.51 -26.16 11.71
CA THR A 307 -5.88 -27.36 12.49
C THR A 307 -6.30 -28.54 11.61
N ASP A 308 -6.21 -28.41 10.30
CA ASP A 308 -6.61 -29.42 9.33
C ASP A 308 -5.73 -30.67 9.43
N PRO A 309 -6.30 -31.87 9.56
CA PRO A 309 -5.56 -33.07 9.94
C PRO A 309 -4.45 -33.49 8.97
N ARG A 310 -4.58 -33.10 7.70
CA ARG A 310 -3.61 -33.40 6.66
C ARG A 310 -2.69 -32.24 6.29
N TYR A 311 -2.82 -31.08 6.98
CA TYR A 311 -1.89 -29.97 6.79
C TYR A 311 -0.41 -30.35 7.00
N PRO A 312 -0.05 -31.19 7.98
CA PRO A 312 1.33 -31.63 8.13
C PRO A 312 1.91 -32.35 6.89
N ASP A 313 1.07 -32.98 6.07
CA ASP A 313 1.46 -33.64 4.82
C ASP A 313 1.71 -32.65 3.67
N GLN A 314 1.35 -31.37 3.85
CA GLN A 314 1.46 -30.30 2.84
C GLN A 314 2.80 -29.56 2.96
N TRP A 315 3.89 -30.27 2.64
CA TRP A 315 5.27 -29.75 2.67
C TRP A 315 5.43 -28.45 1.88
N HIS A 316 4.66 -28.30 0.82
CA HIS A 316 4.76 -27.22 -0.16
C HIS A 316 4.48 -25.84 0.42
N TYR A 317 3.64 -25.71 1.45
CA TYR A 317 3.30 -24.42 2.06
C TYR A 317 4.44 -23.83 2.87
N ARG A 318 5.19 -24.67 3.58
CA ARG A 318 6.36 -24.20 4.33
C ARG A 318 7.50 -23.81 3.43
N LEU A 319 7.64 -24.51 2.30
CA LEU A 319 8.67 -24.21 1.31
C LEU A 319 8.54 -22.79 0.76
N ILE A 320 7.32 -22.29 0.62
CA ILE A 320 7.02 -20.94 0.12
C ILE A 320 6.71 -19.93 1.24
N ARG A 321 7.04 -20.22 2.49
CA ARG A 321 6.82 -19.33 3.65
C ARG A 321 5.36 -18.94 3.88
N LEU A 322 4.43 -19.81 3.54
CA LEU A 322 2.99 -19.53 3.66
C LEU A 322 2.52 -19.43 5.13
N PRO A 323 3.01 -20.23 6.12
CA PRO A 323 2.66 -20.02 7.53
C PRO A 323 2.99 -18.64 8.09
N GLN A 324 4.06 -18.03 7.58
CA GLN A 324 4.42 -16.64 7.89
C GLN A 324 3.47 -15.66 7.19
N ALA A 325 3.13 -15.90 5.92
CA ALA A 325 2.18 -15.06 5.19
C ALA A 325 0.80 -15.02 5.88
N TRP A 326 0.36 -16.13 6.47
CA TRP A 326 -0.90 -16.21 7.20
C TRP A 326 -0.90 -15.39 8.51
N SER A 327 0.25 -15.03 9.05
CA SER A 327 0.29 -14.06 10.16
C SER A 327 -0.04 -12.63 9.71
N VAL A 328 0.06 -12.34 8.42
CA VAL A 328 -0.28 -11.04 7.82
C VAL A 328 -1.73 -11.04 7.32
N THR A 329 -2.08 -12.05 6.53
CA THR A 329 -3.43 -12.22 5.99
C THR A 329 -3.71 -13.67 5.65
N THR A 330 -4.93 -14.13 5.91
CA THR A 330 -5.42 -15.46 5.51
C THR A 330 -6.29 -15.41 4.25
N GLY A 331 -6.46 -14.25 3.66
CA GLY A 331 -7.32 -14.00 2.51
C GLY A 331 -8.59 -13.24 2.86
N SER A 332 -9.54 -13.24 1.94
CA SER A 332 -10.83 -12.58 2.11
C SER A 332 -11.85 -13.13 1.13
N THR A 333 -13.10 -13.25 1.52
CA THR A 333 -14.23 -13.57 0.62
C THR A 333 -14.50 -12.50 -0.44
N ALA A 334 -13.88 -11.32 -0.31
CA ALA A 334 -13.88 -10.30 -1.35
C ALA A 334 -12.92 -10.63 -2.52
N ILE A 335 -11.98 -11.56 -2.31
CA ILE A 335 -11.09 -12.06 -3.35
C ILE A 335 -11.77 -13.19 -4.08
N ARG A 336 -11.89 -13.03 -5.40
CA ARG A 336 -12.52 -14.01 -6.29
C ARG A 336 -11.52 -14.53 -7.29
N ILE A 337 -11.33 -15.85 -7.29
CA ILE A 337 -10.39 -16.54 -8.20
C ILE A 337 -11.16 -17.49 -9.12
N ALA A 338 -11.04 -17.30 -10.41
CA ALA A 338 -11.60 -18.22 -11.39
C ALA A 338 -10.62 -19.37 -11.67
N VAL A 339 -11.12 -20.60 -11.64
CA VAL A 339 -10.39 -21.83 -11.99
C VAL A 339 -10.92 -22.35 -13.31
N LEU A 340 -10.15 -22.15 -14.37
CA LEU A 340 -10.47 -22.66 -15.72
C LEU A 340 -9.81 -24.03 -15.91
N ASP A 341 -10.60 -25.10 -15.75
CA ASP A 341 -10.08 -26.47 -15.66
C ASP A 341 -11.13 -27.53 -16.09
N THR A 342 -11.01 -28.76 -15.56
CA THR A 342 -11.93 -29.88 -15.77
C THR A 342 -13.24 -29.77 -15.02
N GLY A 343 -13.49 -28.64 -14.34
CA GLY A 343 -14.58 -28.42 -13.41
C GLY A 343 -14.11 -28.56 -11.95
N ILE A 344 -15.01 -28.40 -11.01
CA ILE A 344 -14.78 -28.58 -9.58
C ILE A 344 -15.92 -29.43 -9.01
N GLN A 345 -15.65 -30.29 -8.04
CA GLN A 345 -16.71 -31.04 -7.34
C GLN A 345 -17.55 -30.11 -6.46
N PRO A 346 -18.86 -29.88 -6.78
CA PRO A 346 -19.65 -28.84 -6.11
C PRO A 346 -19.91 -29.07 -4.63
N ASN A 347 -19.95 -30.33 -4.21
CA ASN A 347 -20.27 -30.76 -2.86
C ASN A 347 -19.08 -31.36 -2.12
N HIS A 348 -17.85 -31.04 -2.51
CA HIS A 348 -16.68 -31.49 -1.76
C HIS A 348 -16.67 -30.88 -0.35
N PRO A 349 -16.59 -31.67 0.73
CA PRO A 349 -16.74 -31.16 2.10
C PRO A 349 -15.74 -30.05 2.47
N ASP A 350 -14.58 -30.07 1.84
CA ASP A 350 -13.47 -29.13 2.06
C ASP A 350 -13.37 -28.02 1.00
N LEU A 351 -14.40 -27.86 0.15
CA LEU A 351 -14.43 -26.83 -0.91
C LEU A 351 -15.77 -26.13 -1.06
N ALA A 352 -16.88 -26.81 -0.78
CA ALA A 352 -18.23 -26.35 -1.18
C ALA A 352 -18.55 -24.95 -0.69
N ARG A 353 -18.03 -24.54 0.48
CA ARG A 353 -18.26 -23.21 1.07
C ARG A 353 -17.55 -22.10 0.30
N GLN A 354 -16.45 -22.40 -0.37
CA GLN A 354 -15.64 -21.44 -1.14
C GLN A 354 -16.14 -21.26 -2.57
N LEU A 355 -17.04 -22.13 -3.06
CA LEU A 355 -17.43 -22.16 -4.48
C LEU A 355 -18.59 -21.21 -4.75
N ASP A 356 -18.43 -20.38 -5.77
CA ASP A 356 -19.56 -19.69 -6.41
C ASP A 356 -20.36 -20.66 -7.27
N GLN A 357 -21.40 -21.22 -6.67
CA GLN A 357 -22.27 -22.19 -7.35
C GLN A 357 -23.30 -21.52 -8.26
N GLU A 358 -23.55 -20.23 -8.13
CA GLU A 358 -24.49 -19.49 -8.95
C GLU A 358 -23.94 -19.17 -10.32
N TYR A 359 -22.68 -18.73 -10.37
CA TYR A 359 -22.03 -18.32 -11.63
C TYR A 359 -21.07 -19.37 -12.20
N GLY A 360 -20.89 -20.52 -11.55
CA GLY A 360 -20.15 -21.64 -12.14
C GLY A 360 -20.67 -22.04 -13.53
N TYR A 361 -19.79 -22.26 -14.51
CA TYR A 361 -20.22 -22.57 -15.88
C TYR A 361 -19.31 -23.59 -16.58
N ASN A 362 -19.92 -24.36 -17.49
CA ASN A 362 -19.29 -25.40 -18.29
C ASN A 362 -19.34 -25.02 -19.79
N PHE A 363 -18.22 -24.58 -20.33
CA PHE A 363 -18.07 -24.22 -21.74
C PHE A 363 -17.86 -25.43 -22.68
N VAL A 364 -17.61 -26.63 -22.09
CA VAL A 364 -17.53 -27.87 -22.90
C VAL A 364 -18.92 -28.30 -23.32
N GLN A 365 -19.92 -28.12 -22.49
CA GLN A 365 -21.29 -28.56 -22.71
C GLN A 365 -22.30 -27.39 -22.84
N GLY A 366 -21.89 -26.16 -22.66
CA GLY A 366 -22.79 -25.01 -22.70
C GLY A 366 -23.85 -25.03 -21.58
N SER A 367 -23.47 -25.36 -20.33
CA SER A 367 -24.39 -25.56 -19.24
C SER A 367 -23.86 -25.04 -17.91
N ARG A 368 -24.71 -24.95 -16.90
CA ARG A 368 -24.33 -24.61 -15.51
C ARG A 368 -23.72 -25.79 -14.73
N ASN A 369 -23.69 -26.99 -15.31
CA ASN A 369 -23.08 -28.15 -14.66
C ASN A 369 -21.56 -28.13 -14.81
N PHE A 370 -20.88 -27.51 -13.86
CA PHE A 370 -19.44 -27.43 -13.79
C PHE A 370 -18.77 -28.57 -13.01
N ALA A 371 -19.52 -29.61 -12.67
CA ALA A 371 -19.00 -30.75 -11.91
C ALA A 371 -17.75 -31.36 -12.58
N ASP A 372 -16.76 -31.64 -11.77
CA ASP A 372 -15.51 -32.24 -12.21
C ASP A 372 -15.67 -33.75 -12.47
N ASP A 373 -15.36 -34.17 -13.65
CA ASP A 373 -15.45 -35.56 -14.10
C ASP A 373 -14.05 -36.23 -14.29
N ARG A 374 -12.97 -35.53 -13.81
CA ARG A 374 -11.59 -36.02 -13.89
C ARG A 374 -10.83 -35.93 -12.54
N GLY A 375 -11.09 -34.86 -11.77
CA GLY A 375 -10.45 -34.60 -10.47
C GLY A 375 -9.33 -33.55 -10.51
N HIS A 376 -8.87 -33.12 -11.69
CA HIS A 376 -7.78 -32.18 -11.83
C HIS A 376 -8.17 -30.79 -11.34
N GLY A 377 -9.29 -30.24 -11.80
CA GLY A 377 -9.75 -28.91 -11.39
C GLY A 377 -10.16 -28.85 -9.90
N THR A 378 -10.69 -29.94 -9.36
CA THR A 378 -10.96 -30.08 -7.91
C THR A 378 -9.66 -30.00 -7.10
N HIS A 379 -8.57 -30.62 -7.59
CA HIS A 379 -7.26 -30.58 -6.94
C HIS A 379 -6.65 -29.17 -6.98
N VAL A 380 -6.72 -28.52 -8.14
CA VAL A 380 -6.27 -27.13 -8.34
C VAL A 380 -7.02 -26.18 -7.41
N ALA A 381 -8.35 -26.30 -7.35
CA ALA A 381 -9.20 -25.45 -6.49
C ALA A 381 -8.86 -25.62 -4.99
N GLY A 382 -8.59 -26.86 -4.56
CA GLY A 382 -8.21 -27.11 -3.16
C GLY A 382 -6.85 -26.52 -2.79
N THR A 383 -5.90 -26.51 -3.70
CA THR A 383 -4.60 -25.84 -3.49
C THR A 383 -4.80 -24.31 -3.33
N ILE A 384 -5.68 -23.69 -4.12
CA ILE A 384 -6.00 -22.27 -4.00
C ILE A 384 -6.70 -21.99 -2.67
N GLY A 385 -7.77 -22.74 -2.34
CA GLY A 385 -8.65 -22.36 -1.24
C GLY A 385 -9.51 -23.52 -0.72
N ALA A 386 -8.90 -24.66 -0.34
CA ALA A 386 -9.60 -25.60 0.53
C ALA A 386 -10.01 -24.88 1.82
N VAL A 387 -11.18 -25.24 2.36
CA VAL A 387 -11.69 -24.62 3.60
C VAL A 387 -10.72 -24.91 4.74
N THR A 388 -9.92 -23.94 5.06
CA THR A 388 -8.84 -24.08 6.05
C THR A 388 -9.34 -23.88 7.47
N ASN A 389 -8.65 -24.48 8.45
CA ASN A 389 -8.94 -24.39 9.87
C ASN A 389 -10.34 -24.91 10.25
N ASN A 390 -10.85 -25.91 9.50
CA ASN A 390 -12.16 -26.51 9.71
C ASN A 390 -12.11 -27.90 10.39
N GLY A 391 -10.90 -28.39 10.70
CA GLY A 391 -10.67 -29.70 11.30
C GLY A 391 -10.89 -30.87 10.33
N LEU A 392 -10.94 -30.61 9.01
CA LEU A 392 -11.12 -31.59 7.95
C LEU A 392 -9.98 -31.50 6.94
N GLY A 393 -9.56 -32.61 6.38
CA GLY A 393 -8.71 -32.72 5.19
C GLY A 393 -7.47 -31.84 5.18
N VAL A 394 -7.42 -30.88 4.25
CA VAL A 394 -6.23 -30.10 3.88
C VAL A 394 -6.49 -28.59 3.98
N ALA A 395 -5.42 -27.81 4.12
CA ALA A 395 -5.46 -26.37 4.01
C ALA A 395 -5.38 -25.91 2.54
N GLY A 396 -6.01 -24.77 2.21
CA GLY A 396 -5.76 -24.00 1.00
C GLY A 396 -4.74 -22.89 1.25
N VAL A 397 -4.20 -22.30 0.18
CA VAL A 397 -3.35 -21.10 0.29
C VAL A 397 -4.13 -19.92 0.90
N LEU A 398 -5.37 -19.74 0.47
CA LEU A 398 -6.35 -18.81 1.05
C LEU A 398 -7.31 -19.56 1.96
N TRP A 399 -7.52 -19.06 3.18
CA TRP A 399 -8.49 -19.64 4.12
C TRP A 399 -9.91 -19.18 3.79
N ASP A 400 -10.01 -17.93 3.32
CA ASP A 400 -11.24 -17.33 2.83
C ASP A 400 -11.01 -16.78 1.43
N VAL A 401 -11.84 -17.27 0.48
CA VAL A 401 -11.80 -16.89 -0.94
C VAL A 401 -13.14 -17.26 -1.58
N GLU A 402 -13.52 -16.59 -2.64
CA GLU A 402 -14.58 -17.07 -3.53
C GLU A 402 -13.97 -17.68 -4.79
N ILE A 403 -14.20 -18.96 -5.04
CA ILE A 403 -13.72 -19.67 -6.23
C ILE A 403 -14.84 -19.74 -7.26
N LEU A 404 -14.59 -19.20 -8.46
CA LEU A 404 -15.49 -19.32 -9.62
C LEU A 404 -15.11 -20.55 -10.46
N PRO A 405 -15.92 -21.63 -10.47
CA PRO A 405 -15.67 -22.79 -11.32
C PRO A 405 -15.98 -22.50 -12.80
N VAL A 406 -14.99 -22.65 -13.67
CA VAL A 406 -15.18 -22.51 -15.13
C VAL A 406 -14.63 -23.75 -15.82
N LYS A 407 -15.53 -24.66 -16.22
CA LYS A 407 -15.12 -25.90 -16.88
C LYS A 407 -14.88 -25.64 -18.36
N VAL A 408 -13.62 -25.70 -18.78
CA VAL A 408 -13.15 -25.56 -20.16
C VAL A 408 -12.53 -26.84 -20.70
N LEU A 409 -12.23 -27.81 -19.82
CA LEU A 409 -11.68 -29.11 -20.13
C LEU A 409 -12.69 -30.23 -19.84
N SER A 410 -12.75 -31.25 -20.71
CA SER A 410 -13.59 -32.43 -20.57
C SER A 410 -12.99 -33.47 -19.62
N ALA A 411 -13.66 -34.60 -19.41
CA ALA A 411 -13.19 -35.76 -18.66
C ALA A 411 -11.88 -36.36 -19.23
N SER A 412 -11.56 -36.16 -20.50
CA SER A 412 -10.26 -36.53 -21.04
C SER A 412 -9.11 -35.65 -20.61
N GLY A 413 -9.41 -34.49 -20.00
CA GLY A 413 -8.43 -33.46 -19.64
C GLY A 413 -8.06 -32.58 -20.82
N SER A 414 -8.85 -32.60 -21.91
CA SER A 414 -8.62 -31.80 -23.09
C SER A 414 -9.82 -30.91 -23.35
N GLY A 415 -9.56 -29.75 -23.95
CA GLY A 415 -10.56 -28.76 -24.32
C GLY A 415 -10.20 -28.11 -25.67
N THR A 416 -11.02 -27.17 -26.10
CA THR A 416 -10.74 -26.36 -27.29
C THR A 416 -10.25 -24.98 -26.87
N SER A 417 -9.40 -24.38 -27.70
CA SER A 417 -8.97 -22.98 -27.51
C SER A 417 -10.15 -22.00 -27.57
N TRP A 418 -11.25 -22.38 -28.24
CA TRP A 418 -12.48 -21.60 -28.28
C TRP A 418 -13.20 -21.59 -26.90
N ALA A 419 -13.34 -22.77 -26.28
CA ALA A 419 -13.89 -22.87 -24.92
C ALA A 419 -13.02 -22.13 -23.90
N LEU A 420 -11.68 -22.18 -24.06
CA LEU A 420 -10.74 -21.43 -23.24
C LEU A 420 -10.94 -19.92 -23.39
N ALA A 421 -11.01 -19.40 -24.63
CA ALA A 421 -11.23 -17.97 -24.84
C ALA A 421 -12.56 -17.47 -24.26
N GLN A 422 -13.65 -18.25 -24.44
CA GLN A 422 -14.94 -17.93 -23.82
C GLN A 422 -14.86 -17.95 -22.28
N GLY A 423 -14.21 -18.97 -21.72
CA GLY A 423 -14.02 -19.09 -20.26
C GLY A 423 -13.22 -17.92 -19.66
N LEU A 424 -12.16 -17.49 -20.36
CA LEU A 424 -11.37 -16.31 -19.99
C LEU A 424 -12.21 -15.04 -19.96
N LEU A 425 -12.91 -14.73 -21.05
CA LEU A 425 -13.78 -13.56 -21.16
C LEU A 425 -14.92 -13.62 -20.14
N TYR A 426 -15.50 -14.79 -19.90
CA TYR A 426 -16.53 -14.99 -18.88
C TYR A 426 -16.01 -14.72 -17.47
N ALA A 427 -14.86 -15.29 -17.13
CA ALA A 427 -14.24 -15.10 -15.82
C ALA A 427 -13.97 -13.62 -15.54
N ALA A 428 -13.54 -12.88 -16.55
CA ALA A 428 -13.25 -11.45 -16.48
C ALA A 428 -14.50 -10.53 -16.60
N GLY A 429 -15.71 -11.11 -16.77
CA GLY A 429 -16.96 -10.33 -16.91
C GLY A 429 -17.10 -9.63 -18.29
N LEU A 430 -16.30 -10.03 -19.28
CA LEU A 430 -16.26 -9.41 -20.60
C LEU A 430 -17.00 -10.22 -21.70
N LEU A 431 -17.57 -11.38 -21.37
CA LEU A 431 -18.40 -12.17 -22.29
C LEU A 431 -19.84 -11.66 -22.21
N ASP A 432 -20.13 -10.54 -22.89
CA ASP A 432 -21.47 -9.95 -22.97
C ASP A 432 -21.99 -10.04 -24.41
N GLU A 433 -22.45 -11.24 -24.79
CA GLU A 433 -22.94 -11.51 -26.11
C GLU A 433 -24.32 -12.23 -26.05
N PRO A 434 -25.23 -11.95 -26.98
CA PRO A 434 -26.53 -12.62 -27.03
C PRO A 434 -26.42 -14.16 -27.07
N GLY A 435 -27.08 -14.83 -26.12
CA GLY A 435 -27.07 -16.29 -26.04
C GLY A 435 -25.84 -16.89 -25.36
N LYS A 436 -24.93 -16.07 -24.84
CA LYS A 436 -23.80 -16.48 -24.00
C LYS A 436 -24.11 -16.30 -22.53
N PRO A 437 -23.46 -17.06 -21.63
CA PRO A 437 -23.55 -16.79 -20.19
C PRO A 437 -22.86 -15.47 -19.87
N PHE A 438 -23.48 -14.69 -18.98
CA PHE A 438 -22.89 -13.46 -18.46
C PHE A 438 -22.48 -13.64 -17.00
N ASN A 439 -21.32 -13.14 -16.64
CA ASN A 439 -20.80 -13.09 -15.28
C ASN A 439 -20.73 -11.62 -14.80
N PRO A 440 -21.68 -11.16 -13.93
CA PRO A 440 -21.69 -9.79 -13.43
C PRO A 440 -20.63 -9.53 -12.35
N ARG A 441 -19.94 -10.57 -11.88
CA ARG A 441 -18.96 -10.53 -10.81
C ARG A 441 -17.60 -11.03 -11.33
N PRO A 442 -16.81 -10.18 -12.00
CA PRO A 442 -15.52 -10.59 -12.55
C PRO A 442 -14.57 -11.10 -11.46
N ALA A 443 -13.74 -12.08 -11.81
CA ALA A 443 -12.68 -12.54 -10.93
C ALA A 443 -11.51 -11.54 -10.94
N GLN A 444 -10.81 -11.39 -9.82
CA GLN A 444 -9.56 -10.63 -9.77
C GLN A 444 -8.37 -11.46 -10.27
N VAL A 445 -8.43 -12.78 -10.11
CA VAL A 445 -7.38 -13.70 -10.55
C VAL A 445 -7.98 -14.83 -11.38
N ILE A 446 -7.30 -15.19 -12.45
CA ILE A 446 -7.67 -16.33 -13.31
C ILE A 446 -6.54 -17.35 -13.28
N ASN A 447 -6.82 -18.56 -12.79
CA ASN A 447 -5.88 -19.68 -12.78
C ASN A 447 -6.08 -20.57 -14.01
N LEU A 448 -5.00 -20.82 -14.74
CA LEU A 448 -4.92 -21.69 -15.91
C LEU A 448 -3.91 -22.80 -15.68
N SER A 449 -4.35 -23.91 -15.09
CA SER A 449 -3.52 -25.12 -14.94
C SER A 449 -3.57 -25.99 -16.20
N LEU A 450 -3.41 -25.33 -17.35
CA LEU A 450 -3.54 -25.93 -18.70
C LEU A 450 -2.65 -25.17 -19.70
N GLY A 451 -2.44 -25.75 -20.87
CA GLY A 451 -1.70 -25.08 -21.95
C GLY A 451 -1.58 -25.94 -23.22
N SER A 452 -0.99 -25.34 -24.24
CA SER A 452 -0.66 -25.96 -25.54
C SER A 452 0.70 -25.46 -26.03
N PRO A 453 1.49 -26.28 -26.73
CA PRO A 453 2.70 -25.80 -27.39
C PRO A 453 2.38 -24.80 -28.52
N ASP A 454 1.16 -24.87 -29.09
CA ASP A 454 0.75 -24.02 -30.18
C ASP A 454 0.27 -22.64 -29.69
N LYS A 455 0.71 -21.61 -30.39
CA LYS A 455 0.20 -20.26 -30.19
C LYS A 455 -1.26 -20.15 -30.66
N MET A 456 -2.12 -19.55 -29.83
CA MET A 456 -3.56 -19.42 -30.05
C MET A 456 -3.96 -17.94 -30.12
N GLY A 457 -3.86 -17.33 -31.34
CA GLY A 457 -4.03 -15.87 -31.49
C GLY A 457 -5.35 -15.30 -30.95
N HIS A 458 -6.47 -16.05 -31.00
CA HIS A 458 -7.74 -15.56 -30.40
C HIS A 458 -7.74 -15.66 -28.86
N VAL A 459 -6.97 -16.56 -28.27
CA VAL A 459 -6.75 -16.62 -26.83
C VAL A 459 -5.86 -15.46 -26.41
N ASP A 460 -4.78 -15.18 -27.15
CA ASP A 460 -3.93 -14.01 -26.92
C ASP A 460 -4.75 -12.71 -26.97
N ASN A 461 -5.61 -12.56 -27.99
CA ASN A 461 -6.50 -11.39 -28.09
C ASN A 461 -7.48 -11.27 -26.93
N ALA A 462 -8.00 -12.39 -26.41
CA ALA A 462 -8.85 -12.39 -25.23
C ALA A 462 -8.06 -11.96 -23.98
N ILE A 463 -6.83 -12.42 -23.82
CA ILE A 463 -5.93 -12.02 -22.74
C ILE A 463 -5.62 -10.51 -22.82
N ASP A 464 -5.24 -10.01 -24.00
CA ASP A 464 -4.97 -8.57 -24.20
C ASP A 464 -6.19 -7.71 -23.84
N LEU A 465 -7.40 -8.18 -24.21
CA LEU A 465 -8.64 -7.48 -23.85
C LEU A 465 -8.85 -7.47 -22.32
N ILE A 466 -8.66 -8.60 -21.65
CA ILE A 466 -8.81 -8.74 -20.21
C ILE A 466 -7.83 -7.82 -19.47
N LEU A 467 -6.57 -7.82 -19.85
CA LEU A 467 -5.53 -6.99 -19.24
C LEU A 467 -5.83 -5.48 -19.38
N ARG A 468 -6.42 -5.09 -20.50
CA ARG A 468 -6.77 -3.69 -20.78
C ARG A 468 -8.04 -3.24 -20.09
N GLU A 469 -9.09 -4.08 -20.03
CA GLU A 469 -10.43 -3.65 -19.65
C GLU A 469 -10.83 -4.06 -18.23
N SER A 470 -10.30 -5.20 -17.70
CA SER A 470 -10.76 -5.72 -16.41
C SER A 470 -9.74 -5.60 -15.29
N GLY A 471 -8.45 -5.52 -15.61
CA GLY A 471 -7.38 -5.55 -14.61
C GLY A 471 -7.21 -6.91 -13.91
N CYS A 472 -7.84 -7.98 -14.40
CA CYS A 472 -7.63 -9.34 -13.88
C CYS A 472 -6.18 -9.78 -14.05
N ILE A 473 -5.67 -10.49 -13.04
CA ILE A 473 -4.35 -11.11 -13.08
C ILE A 473 -4.50 -12.54 -13.58
N ILE A 474 -3.72 -12.91 -14.59
CA ILE A 474 -3.77 -14.25 -15.19
C ILE A 474 -2.51 -15.02 -14.81
N VAL A 475 -2.67 -16.20 -14.21
CA VAL A 475 -1.62 -17.11 -13.80
C VAL A 475 -1.75 -18.41 -14.60
N ALA A 476 -0.68 -18.86 -15.21
CA ALA A 476 -0.72 -20.09 -16.01
C ALA A 476 0.49 -21.00 -15.82
N SER A 477 0.27 -22.29 -15.91
CA SER A 477 1.29 -23.33 -15.80
C SER A 477 2.18 -23.36 -17.06
N ALA A 478 3.51 -23.51 -16.87
CA ALA A 478 4.48 -23.46 -17.97
C ALA A 478 4.44 -24.66 -18.93
N GLY A 479 3.83 -25.78 -18.51
CA GLY A 479 3.80 -27.04 -19.27
C GLY A 479 4.71 -28.13 -18.68
N ASN A 480 4.49 -29.39 -19.11
CA ASN A 480 5.10 -30.61 -18.51
C ASN A 480 5.78 -31.50 -19.58
N ASP A 481 6.47 -30.88 -20.52
CA ASP A 481 7.09 -31.59 -21.65
C ASP A 481 8.62 -31.60 -21.57
N TYR A 482 9.13 -31.91 -20.38
CA TYR A 482 10.54 -32.22 -20.08
C TYR A 482 11.54 -31.16 -20.56
N GLY A 483 11.23 -29.89 -20.34
CA GLY A 483 12.14 -28.78 -20.68
C GLY A 483 11.90 -28.18 -22.03
N ALA A 484 10.75 -28.47 -22.67
CA ALA A 484 10.28 -27.72 -23.83
C ALA A 484 10.06 -26.22 -23.49
N PRO A 485 9.95 -25.35 -24.49
CA PRO A 485 9.57 -23.95 -24.26
C PRO A 485 8.26 -23.81 -23.47
N VAL A 486 8.10 -22.67 -22.80
CA VAL A 486 6.87 -22.35 -22.07
C VAL A 486 5.67 -22.42 -23.01
N TYR A 487 4.63 -23.14 -22.59
CA TYR A 487 3.40 -23.31 -23.36
C TYR A 487 2.52 -22.07 -23.34
N HIS A 488 1.70 -21.89 -24.36
CA HIS A 488 0.61 -20.90 -24.36
C HIS A 488 -0.58 -21.43 -23.53
N PRO A 489 -1.27 -20.56 -22.73
CA PRO A 489 -1.12 -19.11 -22.70
C PRO A 489 -0.05 -18.58 -21.72
N ALA A 490 0.67 -19.41 -21.00
CA ALA A 490 1.70 -18.97 -20.05
C ALA A 490 2.81 -18.14 -20.74
N ALA A 491 3.15 -18.45 -21.99
CA ALA A 491 4.14 -17.69 -22.78
C ALA A 491 3.68 -16.28 -23.19
N HIS A 492 2.44 -15.88 -22.89
CA HIS A 492 1.96 -14.52 -23.18
C HIS A 492 2.59 -13.51 -22.18
N PRO A 493 3.13 -12.36 -22.65
CA PRO A 493 3.86 -11.42 -21.79
C PRO A 493 3.05 -10.87 -20.59
N GLY A 494 1.74 -10.78 -20.74
CA GLY A 494 0.83 -10.30 -19.69
C GLY A 494 0.41 -11.36 -18.67
N VAL A 495 0.81 -12.62 -18.86
CA VAL A 495 0.49 -13.75 -17.99
C VAL A 495 1.63 -14.00 -17.03
N ILE A 496 1.34 -14.47 -15.83
CA ILE A 496 2.35 -14.96 -14.88
C ILE A 496 2.58 -16.45 -15.18
N ALA A 497 3.71 -16.73 -15.83
CA ALA A 497 4.12 -18.10 -16.17
C ALA A 497 4.77 -18.79 -14.98
N VAL A 498 4.29 -19.99 -14.62
CA VAL A 498 4.71 -20.71 -13.41
C VAL A 498 5.34 -22.06 -13.75
N GLY A 499 6.60 -22.22 -13.36
CA GLY A 499 7.32 -23.49 -13.40
C GLY A 499 7.20 -24.27 -12.08
N ALA A 500 7.60 -25.54 -12.10
CA ALA A 500 7.46 -26.44 -10.99
C ALA A 500 8.79 -26.81 -10.34
N VAL A 501 8.83 -26.78 -8.98
CA VAL A 501 9.92 -27.32 -8.18
C VAL A 501 9.50 -28.57 -7.39
N ASP A 502 10.48 -29.39 -7.05
CA ASP A 502 10.36 -30.50 -6.11
C ASP A 502 10.42 -30.03 -4.64
N SER A 503 10.30 -30.98 -3.70
CA SER A 503 10.35 -30.69 -2.27
C SER A 503 11.74 -30.31 -1.77
N GLY A 504 12.79 -30.54 -2.53
CA GLY A 504 14.17 -30.30 -2.09
C GLY A 504 14.62 -31.13 -0.89
N PHE A 505 13.97 -32.26 -0.58
CA PHE A 505 14.26 -33.07 0.59
C PHE A 505 15.78 -33.21 0.87
N GLY A 506 16.24 -32.61 1.97
CA GLY A 506 17.64 -32.58 2.38
C GLY A 506 18.58 -31.73 1.53
N SER A 507 18.04 -30.97 0.58
CA SER A 507 18.80 -30.08 -0.32
C SER A 507 17.93 -28.90 -0.79
N ARG A 508 18.53 -27.97 -1.55
CA ARG A 508 17.82 -26.88 -2.21
C ARG A 508 16.78 -27.41 -3.21
N PRO A 509 15.55 -26.88 -3.25
CA PRO A 509 14.55 -27.26 -4.25
C PRO A 509 15.09 -27.05 -5.66
N ARG A 510 14.70 -27.90 -6.58
CA ARG A 510 15.15 -27.88 -7.96
C ARG A 510 13.94 -27.86 -8.88
N ARG A 511 14.13 -27.30 -10.08
CA ARG A 511 13.15 -27.47 -11.15
C ARG A 511 12.93 -28.96 -11.40
N THR A 512 11.68 -29.38 -11.40
CA THR A 512 11.31 -30.77 -11.73
C THR A 512 11.66 -31.09 -13.19
N SER A 513 12.03 -32.32 -13.47
CA SER A 513 12.46 -32.73 -14.83
C SER A 513 11.40 -32.49 -15.89
N TYR A 514 10.13 -32.60 -15.54
CA TYR A 514 9.02 -32.40 -16.47
C TYR A 514 8.73 -30.91 -16.76
N SER A 515 9.10 -29.98 -15.87
CA SER A 515 8.73 -28.57 -16.03
C SER A 515 9.35 -27.94 -17.26
N ASN A 516 8.52 -27.35 -18.11
CA ASN A 516 8.98 -26.48 -19.17
C ASN A 516 9.64 -25.24 -18.62
N TYR A 517 10.52 -24.62 -19.40
CA TYR A 517 11.22 -23.40 -19.05
C TYR A 517 11.54 -22.54 -20.30
N GLY A 518 11.86 -21.31 -20.11
CA GLY A 518 12.15 -20.37 -21.18
C GLY A 518 12.23 -18.91 -20.69
N PRO A 519 12.53 -17.96 -21.58
CA PRO A 519 12.60 -16.55 -21.21
C PRO A 519 11.26 -15.95 -20.75
N GLU A 520 10.15 -16.61 -21.02
CA GLU A 520 8.80 -16.19 -20.61
C GLU A 520 8.47 -16.61 -19.18
N LEU A 521 9.27 -17.54 -18.58
CA LEU A 521 9.04 -18.04 -17.24
C LEU A 521 9.18 -16.92 -16.20
N ASN A 522 8.17 -16.71 -15.36
CA ASN A 522 8.24 -15.66 -14.36
C ASN A 522 8.74 -16.18 -13.02
N VAL A 523 8.09 -17.21 -12.46
CA VAL A 523 8.41 -17.72 -11.13
C VAL A 523 8.29 -19.25 -11.08
N MET A 524 8.86 -19.81 -10.02
CA MET A 524 8.71 -21.22 -9.66
C MET A 524 7.80 -21.35 -8.45
N ALA A 525 7.06 -22.46 -8.40
CA ALA A 525 6.26 -22.83 -7.23
C ALA A 525 6.27 -24.35 -7.04
N PRO A 526 5.83 -24.88 -5.88
CA PRO A 526 5.79 -26.30 -5.63
C PRO A 526 4.89 -27.05 -6.61
N GLY A 527 5.45 -27.92 -7.41
CA GLY A 527 4.74 -28.81 -8.33
C GLY A 527 4.87 -30.28 -7.99
N GLY A 528 5.86 -30.63 -7.17
CA GLY A 528 6.15 -32.00 -6.75
C GLY A 528 6.86 -32.84 -7.79
N ASP A 529 7.31 -34.04 -7.42
CA ASP A 529 8.10 -34.95 -8.29
C ASP A 529 7.34 -36.22 -8.74
N GLY A 530 6.06 -36.33 -8.39
CA GLY A 530 5.21 -37.47 -8.77
C GLY A 530 5.37 -38.72 -7.92
N SER A 531 6.33 -38.77 -6.96
CA SER A 531 6.47 -39.80 -5.92
C SER A 531 5.82 -39.35 -4.61
N MET A 532 6.36 -39.73 -3.47
CA MET A 532 5.88 -39.23 -2.17
C MET A 532 6.05 -37.71 -1.97
N GLY A 533 6.70 -37.01 -2.92
CA GLY A 533 6.86 -35.57 -2.97
C GLY A 533 5.80 -34.84 -3.80
N GLY A 534 4.65 -35.42 -4.12
CA GLY A 534 3.54 -34.75 -4.81
C GLY A 534 2.89 -33.67 -3.94
N VAL A 535 2.14 -32.77 -4.58
CA VAL A 535 1.29 -31.77 -3.91
C VAL A 535 -0.01 -32.44 -3.47
N LEU A 536 -0.31 -32.36 -2.17
CA LEU A 536 -1.54 -32.88 -1.60
C LEU A 536 -2.65 -31.85 -1.64
N SER A 537 -3.82 -32.22 -2.19
CA SER A 537 -4.99 -31.37 -2.25
C SER A 537 -6.28 -32.17 -2.32
N THR A 538 -7.43 -31.47 -2.39
CA THR A 538 -8.76 -32.09 -2.54
C THR A 538 -8.89 -32.83 -3.87
N TYR A 539 -9.73 -33.86 -3.90
CA TYR A 539 -9.98 -34.66 -5.11
C TYR A 539 -11.45 -35.09 -5.20
N THR A 540 -11.88 -35.53 -6.37
CA THR A 540 -13.28 -35.97 -6.57
C THR A 540 -13.67 -37.14 -5.62
N GLY A 541 -14.98 -37.26 -5.34
CA GLY A 541 -15.49 -38.25 -4.37
C GLY A 541 -15.37 -37.81 -2.91
N GLY A 542 -15.13 -36.52 -2.64
CA GLY A 542 -14.90 -36.01 -1.28
C GLY A 542 -13.56 -36.50 -0.71
N SER A 543 -12.61 -36.84 -1.55
CA SER A 543 -11.31 -37.42 -1.22
C SER A 543 -10.15 -36.44 -1.41
N TYR A 544 -8.94 -36.88 -1.11
CA TYR A 544 -7.70 -36.12 -1.25
C TYR A 544 -6.66 -36.95 -2.01
N SER A 545 -5.86 -36.29 -2.84
CA SER A 545 -4.85 -36.98 -3.67
C SER A 545 -3.55 -36.20 -3.74
N TYR A 546 -2.46 -36.89 -3.95
CA TYR A 546 -1.19 -36.31 -4.35
C TYR A 546 -1.11 -36.26 -5.87
N MET A 547 -0.78 -35.09 -6.41
CA MET A 547 -0.52 -34.90 -7.84
C MET A 547 0.79 -34.15 -8.05
N ALA A 548 1.34 -34.22 -9.25
CA ALA A 548 2.55 -33.49 -9.64
C ALA A 548 2.38 -32.87 -11.03
N GLY A 549 2.95 -31.68 -11.22
CA GLY A 549 2.90 -30.95 -12.46
C GLY A 549 3.03 -29.44 -12.25
N THR A 550 3.34 -28.71 -13.30
CA THR A 550 3.22 -27.24 -13.30
C THR A 550 1.77 -26.78 -13.05
N SER A 551 0.81 -27.70 -13.33
CA SER A 551 -0.61 -27.52 -12.98
C SER A 551 -0.86 -27.45 -11.46
N MET A 552 0.03 -28.01 -10.62
CA MET A 552 -0.05 -27.90 -9.16
C MET A 552 0.75 -26.69 -8.66
N ALA A 553 1.74 -26.24 -9.42
CA ALA A 553 2.51 -25.04 -9.10
C ALA A 553 1.69 -23.74 -9.33
N ALA A 554 0.97 -23.62 -10.45
CA ALA A 554 0.17 -22.45 -10.78
C ALA A 554 -0.84 -22.05 -9.70
N PRO A 555 -1.63 -22.95 -9.09
CA PRO A 555 -2.59 -22.57 -8.05
C PRO A 555 -1.93 -22.06 -6.76
N HIS A 556 -0.69 -22.44 -6.44
CA HIS A 556 0.05 -21.81 -5.34
C HIS A 556 0.27 -20.33 -5.62
N VAL A 557 0.69 -19.98 -6.85
CA VAL A 557 0.88 -18.59 -7.27
C VAL A 557 -0.44 -17.85 -7.28
N SER A 558 -1.51 -18.44 -7.84
CA SER A 558 -2.85 -17.83 -7.84
C SER A 558 -3.35 -17.53 -6.43
N GLY A 559 -3.13 -18.45 -5.49
CA GLY A 559 -3.47 -18.26 -4.08
C GLY A 559 -2.63 -17.15 -3.43
N VAL A 560 -1.31 -17.14 -3.65
CA VAL A 560 -0.42 -16.07 -3.13
C VAL A 560 -0.79 -14.71 -3.72
N VAL A 561 -1.12 -14.63 -5.01
CA VAL A 561 -1.66 -13.40 -5.63
C VAL A 561 -2.94 -12.96 -4.93
N GLY A 562 -3.83 -13.91 -4.59
CA GLY A 562 -5.02 -13.61 -3.80
C GLY A 562 -4.71 -13.05 -2.41
N LEU A 563 -3.69 -13.59 -1.72
CA LEU A 563 -3.22 -13.04 -0.43
C LEU A 563 -2.63 -11.63 -0.61
N MET A 564 -1.84 -11.40 -1.67
CA MET A 564 -1.29 -10.07 -1.98
C MET A 564 -2.39 -9.02 -2.20
N LEU A 565 -3.44 -9.37 -2.93
CA LEU A 565 -4.60 -8.49 -3.11
C LEU A 565 -5.34 -8.26 -1.78
N ALA A 566 -5.48 -9.28 -0.95
CA ALA A 566 -6.11 -9.17 0.37
C ALA A 566 -5.28 -8.31 1.34
N SER A 567 -3.95 -8.27 1.19
CA SER A 567 -3.07 -7.38 1.97
C SER A 567 -3.01 -5.95 1.42
N GLY A 568 -3.72 -5.65 0.30
CA GLY A 568 -3.81 -4.30 -0.25
C GLY A 568 -2.81 -3.97 -1.35
N ILE A 569 -2.04 -4.94 -1.86
CA ILE A 569 -1.13 -4.71 -2.99
C ILE A 569 -1.96 -4.44 -4.26
N PRO A 570 -1.72 -3.32 -4.95
CA PRO A 570 -2.45 -2.99 -6.17
C PRO A 570 -2.25 -4.03 -7.28
N PRO A 571 -3.30 -4.42 -8.03
CA PRO A 571 -3.20 -5.43 -9.07
C PRO A 571 -2.08 -5.20 -10.08
N GLN A 572 -1.80 -3.93 -10.42
CA GLN A 572 -0.78 -3.55 -11.38
C GLN A 572 0.65 -3.81 -10.88
N GLN A 573 0.85 -3.88 -9.57
CA GLN A 573 2.15 -4.12 -8.93
C GLN A 573 2.40 -5.60 -8.63
N VAL A 574 1.36 -6.45 -8.64
CA VAL A 574 1.44 -7.85 -8.19
C VAL A 574 2.54 -8.62 -8.92
N LYS A 575 2.62 -8.54 -10.25
CA LYS A 575 3.62 -9.27 -11.02
C LYS A 575 5.04 -8.83 -10.65
N GLU A 576 5.27 -7.54 -10.54
CA GLU A 576 6.57 -6.96 -10.19
C GLU A 576 6.97 -7.33 -8.76
N VAL A 577 6.07 -7.14 -7.79
CA VAL A 577 6.31 -7.52 -6.38
C VAL A 577 6.59 -9.02 -6.27
N LEU A 578 5.79 -9.88 -6.91
CA LEU A 578 5.98 -11.33 -6.87
C LEU A 578 7.37 -11.73 -7.42
N GLN A 579 7.84 -11.11 -8.50
CA GLN A 579 9.16 -11.35 -9.08
C GLN A 579 10.26 -10.82 -8.15
N ALA A 580 10.10 -9.61 -7.61
CA ALA A 580 11.05 -8.97 -6.73
C ALA A 580 11.25 -9.74 -5.40
N THR A 581 10.20 -10.38 -4.90
CA THR A 581 10.21 -11.10 -3.61
C THR A 581 10.45 -12.61 -3.75
N SER A 582 10.62 -13.13 -4.96
CA SER A 582 10.93 -14.55 -5.18
C SER A 582 12.36 -14.88 -4.78
N MET A 583 12.55 -16.08 -4.20
CA MET A 583 13.85 -16.60 -3.77
C MET A 583 14.62 -17.16 -4.96
N PRO A 584 15.78 -16.59 -5.35
CA PRO A 584 16.54 -17.07 -6.50
C PRO A 584 16.98 -18.52 -6.33
N LEU A 585 16.76 -19.34 -7.34
CA LEU A 585 17.19 -20.76 -7.38
C LEU A 585 18.47 -20.97 -8.21
N GLY A 586 18.89 -19.98 -8.97
CA GLY A 586 20.13 -19.94 -9.76
C GLY A 586 21.13 -18.94 -9.23
N PRO A 587 22.30 -18.82 -9.87
CA PRO A 587 23.32 -17.84 -9.50
C PRO A 587 22.98 -16.40 -9.91
N GLN A 588 21.93 -16.20 -10.70
CA GLN A 588 21.47 -14.91 -11.20
C GLN A 588 20.07 -14.65 -10.69
N GLU A 589 19.69 -13.38 -10.60
CA GLU A 589 18.35 -12.94 -10.21
C GLU A 589 17.27 -13.50 -11.12
N PHE A 590 17.51 -13.50 -12.42
CA PHE A 590 16.67 -14.11 -13.43
C PHE A 590 17.46 -15.15 -14.22
N SER A 591 16.83 -16.29 -14.49
CA SER A 591 17.33 -17.26 -15.46
C SER A 591 16.16 -17.87 -16.24
N PRO A 592 16.35 -18.23 -17.53
CA PRO A 592 15.32 -18.94 -18.28
C PRO A 592 14.87 -20.25 -17.61
N GLU A 593 15.72 -20.88 -16.80
CA GLU A 593 15.43 -22.16 -16.13
C GLU A 593 14.54 -22.00 -14.89
N TYR A 594 14.64 -20.88 -14.19
CA TYR A 594 13.98 -20.68 -12.89
C TYR A 594 13.13 -19.39 -12.83
N GLY A 595 13.08 -18.60 -13.92
CA GLY A 595 12.51 -17.26 -13.84
C GLY A 595 13.23 -16.42 -12.79
N TYR A 596 12.49 -15.71 -11.95
CA TYR A 596 13.01 -14.97 -10.79
C TYR A 596 13.17 -15.86 -9.54
N GLY A 597 12.85 -17.14 -9.63
CA GLY A 597 13.03 -18.11 -8.54
C GLY A 597 11.73 -18.60 -7.90
N LEU A 598 11.85 -19.22 -6.73
CA LEU A 598 10.74 -19.76 -5.96
C LEU A 598 9.97 -18.63 -5.27
N ILE A 599 8.66 -18.63 -5.38
CA ILE A 599 7.80 -17.63 -4.69
C ILE A 599 8.02 -17.71 -3.18
N ASN A 600 8.01 -16.53 -2.54
CA ASN A 600 7.98 -16.37 -1.10
C ASN A 600 6.68 -15.65 -0.73
N ALA A 601 5.71 -16.41 -0.22
CA ALA A 601 4.38 -15.88 0.09
C ALA A 601 4.43 -14.74 1.13
N TYR A 602 5.30 -14.88 2.14
CA TYR A 602 5.44 -13.88 3.20
C TYR A 602 5.95 -12.53 2.66
N TRP A 603 7.04 -12.55 1.90
CA TRP A 603 7.55 -11.33 1.31
C TRP A 603 6.60 -10.73 0.27
N ALA A 604 5.89 -11.59 -0.47
CA ALA A 604 4.92 -11.14 -1.46
C ALA A 604 3.75 -10.37 -0.84
N VAL A 605 3.23 -10.77 0.33
CA VAL A 605 2.10 -10.08 0.99
C VAL A 605 2.51 -8.80 1.71
N ASN A 606 3.78 -8.68 2.11
CA ASN A 606 4.32 -7.48 2.74
C ASN A 606 4.78 -6.41 1.72
N GLY A 607 4.72 -6.72 0.43
CA GLY A 607 5.37 -5.92 -0.61
C GLY A 607 6.86 -6.26 -0.70
N ALA A 608 7.60 -5.58 -1.56
CA ALA A 608 9.02 -5.82 -1.68
C ALA A 608 9.74 -5.41 -0.39
N ASP A 609 9.99 -6.37 0.50
CA ASP A 609 10.81 -6.14 1.68
C ASP A 609 12.21 -5.69 1.25
N THR A 610 12.70 -4.72 1.96
CA THR A 610 14.04 -4.20 1.74
C THR A 610 15.00 -4.83 2.73
N MET A 611 16.16 -5.23 2.24
CA MET A 611 17.32 -5.46 3.11
C MET A 611 17.80 -4.10 3.62
N ARG A 612 17.91 -3.97 4.93
CA ARG A 612 18.54 -2.80 5.55
C ARG A 612 20.04 -3.06 5.68
N LEU A 613 20.83 -2.20 5.12
CA LEU A 613 22.26 -2.14 5.41
C LEU A 613 22.47 -1.04 6.44
N LEU A 614 22.94 -1.41 7.61
CA LEU A 614 23.09 -0.52 8.74
C LEU A 614 24.58 -0.40 9.07
N VAL A 615 25.06 0.81 9.29
CA VAL A 615 26.35 1.07 9.96
C VAL A 615 26.03 1.62 11.34
N GLY A 616 26.46 0.95 12.39
CA GLY A 616 26.05 1.32 13.74
C GLY A 616 26.75 0.53 14.83
N ARG A 617 26.09 0.49 16.00
CA ARG A 617 26.53 -0.28 17.17
C ARG A 617 25.44 -1.26 17.57
N ARG A 618 25.85 -2.39 18.13
CA ARG A 618 24.90 -3.38 18.66
C ARG A 618 24.91 -3.36 20.18
N GLU A 619 23.73 -3.26 20.77
CA GLU A 619 23.48 -3.36 22.21
C GLU A 619 22.50 -4.50 22.47
N GLY A 620 23.04 -5.70 22.82
CA GLY A 620 22.22 -6.92 22.97
C GLY A 620 21.65 -7.39 21.61
N SER A 621 20.33 -7.45 21.49
CA SER A 621 19.60 -7.75 20.24
C SER A 621 19.27 -6.52 19.44
N GLU A 622 19.42 -5.32 19.98
CA GLU A 622 19.12 -4.06 19.32
C GLU A 622 20.31 -3.52 18.51
N ILE A 623 20.04 -2.97 17.33
CA ILE A 623 21.03 -2.28 16.49
C ILE A 623 20.70 -0.79 16.47
N ILE A 624 21.66 0.02 16.91
CA ILE A 624 21.58 1.49 16.92
C ILE A 624 22.32 2.00 15.68
N PRO A 625 21.62 2.34 14.60
CA PRO A 625 22.25 2.76 13.36
C PRO A 625 22.72 4.21 13.43
N VAL A 626 23.88 4.49 12.80
CA VAL A 626 24.35 5.85 12.50
C VAL A 626 24.13 6.19 11.03
N ARG A 627 24.07 5.17 10.17
CA ARG A 627 23.70 5.27 8.75
C ARG A 627 22.99 4.02 8.30
N GLU A 628 22.11 4.17 7.34
CA GLU A 628 21.45 3.06 6.71
C GLU A 628 21.21 3.28 5.21
N ALA A 629 21.12 2.19 4.47
CA ALA A 629 20.66 2.13 3.08
C ALA A 629 19.67 0.96 2.93
N ALA A 630 18.76 1.10 2.00
CA ALA A 630 17.87 0.02 1.61
C ALA A 630 18.39 -0.67 0.34
N LEU A 631 18.30 -2.00 0.33
CA LEU A 631 18.62 -2.87 -0.81
C LEU A 631 17.39 -3.74 -1.09
N PRO A 632 17.25 -4.32 -2.29
CA PRO A 632 16.28 -5.39 -2.49
C PRO A 632 16.49 -6.52 -1.47
N SER A 633 15.41 -7.15 -1.00
CA SER A 633 15.47 -8.25 -0.01
C SER A 633 16.36 -9.42 -0.42
N LYS A 634 16.56 -9.63 -1.72
CA LYS A 634 17.47 -10.62 -2.30
C LYS A 634 18.94 -10.18 -2.37
N GLY A 635 19.25 -9.02 -1.83
CA GLY A 635 20.59 -8.45 -1.88
C GLY A 635 20.83 -7.62 -3.13
N GLY A 636 22.07 -7.19 -3.33
CA GLY A 636 22.49 -6.37 -4.46
C GLY A 636 23.67 -5.47 -4.12
N SER A 637 24.00 -4.60 -5.05
CA SER A 637 25.04 -3.59 -4.88
C SER A 637 24.45 -2.30 -4.30
N PHE A 638 25.25 -1.61 -3.48
CA PHE A 638 24.84 -0.37 -2.82
C PHE A 638 25.99 0.63 -2.73
N GLN A 639 25.64 1.87 -2.43
CA GLN A 639 26.55 2.92 -2.01
C GLN A 639 25.94 3.67 -0.82
N LEU A 640 26.72 3.84 0.23
CA LEU A 640 26.35 4.56 1.44
C LEU A 640 27.38 5.63 1.74
N GLN A 641 26.95 6.87 1.80
CA GLN A 641 27.81 8.03 2.06
C GLN A 641 27.49 8.63 3.43
N GLY A 642 28.40 9.42 3.95
CA GLY A 642 28.12 10.17 5.14
C GLY A 642 28.29 9.39 6.44
N ILE A 643 29.10 8.34 6.49
CA ILE A 643 29.43 7.61 7.72
C ILE A 643 30.36 8.47 8.56
N PRO A 644 29.98 8.83 9.82
CA PRO A 644 30.85 9.61 10.69
C PRO A 644 32.14 8.85 11.01
N GLU A 645 33.22 9.59 11.31
CA GLU A 645 34.41 8.99 11.88
C GLU A 645 34.08 8.27 13.21
N GLY A 646 34.57 7.05 13.35
CA GLY A 646 34.34 6.26 14.55
C GLY A 646 34.39 4.76 14.35
N GLU A 647 34.26 4.02 15.44
CA GLU A 647 34.25 2.57 15.42
C GLU A 647 32.81 2.04 15.36
N TYR A 648 32.47 1.34 14.27
CA TYR A 648 31.14 0.80 14.00
C TYR A 648 31.25 -0.61 13.44
N GLN A 649 30.10 -1.30 13.40
CA GLN A 649 29.91 -2.54 12.64
C GLN A 649 28.98 -2.28 11.46
N VAL A 650 29.16 -3.05 10.40
CA VAL A 650 28.22 -3.09 9.27
C VAL A 650 27.29 -4.27 9.50
N PHE A 651 26.00 -4.03 9.42
CA PHE A 651 24.95 -5.04 9.53
C PHE A 651 24.18 -5.07 8.22
N ALA A 652 23.94 -6.27 7.70
CA ALA A 652 22.99 -6.48 6.63
C ALA A 652 21.83 -7.32 7.19
N TRP A 653 20.62 -6.81 7.08
CA TRP A 653 19.46 -7.35 7.76
C TRP A 653 18.21 -7.25 6.88
N VAL A 654 17.58 -8.41 6.59
CA VAL A 654 16.23 -8.49 6.08
C VAL A 654 15.32 -8.81 7.27
N ASP A 655 14.62 -7.80 7.76
CA ASP A 655 13.63 -7.91 8.80
C ASP A 655 12.37 -8.56 8.18
N VAL A 656 12.11 -9.81 8.54
CA VAL A 656 10.96 -10.54 8.00
C VAL A 656 9.70 -10.38 8.83
N GLN A 657 9.73 -9.61 9.91
CA GLN A 657 8.58 -9.60 10.79
C GLN A 657 7.93 -8.23 11.02
N THR A 658 8.60 -7.10 11.15
CA THR A 658 7.82 -5.89 11.55
C THR A 658 8.49 -4.53 11.49
N GLY A 659 9.64 -4.34 10.91
CA GLY A 659 10.29 -3.02 10.92
C GLY A 659 10.76 -2.58 12.31
N THR A 660 10.99 -3.53 13.21
CA THR A 660 11.66 -3.31 14.49
C THR A 660 13.17 -3.17 14.31
N ASN A 661 13.88 -2.61 15.27
CA ASN A 661 15.35 -2.63 15.28
C ASN A 661 15.90 -3.81 16.11
N THR A 662 15.11 -4.85 16.32
CA THR A 662 15.43 -6.02 17.14
C THR A 662 15.43 -7.27 16.26
N LEU A 663 16.53 -8.05 16.32
CA LEU A 663 16.66 -9.30 15.57
C LEU A 663 15.72 -10.37 16.11
N GLU A 664 15.09 -11.10 15.21
CA GLU A 664 14.13 -12.17 15.51
C GLU A 664 14.43 -13.45 14.73
N PRO A 665 13.99 -14.64 15.22
CA PRO A 665 14.13 -15.89 14.49
C PRO A 665 13.43 -15.80 13.12
N GLY A 666 14.13 -16.23 12.07
CA GLY A 666 13.64 -16.16 10.69
C GLY A 666 14.09 -14.92 9.92
N ASP A 667 14.61 -13.88 10.60
CA ASP A 667 15.29 -12.78 9.92
C ASP A 667 16.51 -13.29 9.15
N TYR A 668 16.85 -12.60 8.06
CA TYR A 668 18.13 -12.82 7.40
C TYR A 668 19.11 -11.77 7.87
N PHE A 669 20.19 -12.21 8.48
CA PHE A 669 21.11 -11.31 9.16
C PHE A 669 22.58 -11.72 8.94
N ASN A 670 23.45 -10.74 8.88
CA ASN A 670 24.89 -10.89 9.07
C ASN A 670 25.50 -9.56 9.53
N GLN A 671 26.70 -9.63 10.12
CA GLN A 671 27.42 -8.48 10.62
C GLN A 671 28.91 -8.58 10.34
N SER A 672 29.62 -7.44 10.31
CA SER A 672 31.08 -7.38 10.28
C SER A 672 31.68 -7.45 11.68
N LEU A 673 33.00 -7.62 11.76
CA LEU A 673 33.77 -7.20 12.93
C LEU A 673 33.68 -5.66 13.06
N PRO A 674 33.98 -5.08 14.24
CA PRO A 674 34.15 -3.64 14.40
C PRO A 674 35.18 -3.07 13.41
N VAL A 675 34.84 -1.96 12.79
CA VAL A 675 35.66 -1.26 11.80
C VAL A 675 35.76 0.21 12.20
N HIS A 676 36.95 0.76 12.20
CA HIS A 676 37.15 2.19 12.37
C HIS A 676 37.01 2.91 11.01
N PHE A 677 35.94 3.69 10.86
CA PHE A 677 35.71 4.53 9.70
C PHE A 677 36.41 5.88 9.88
N GLU A 678 37.29 6.21 8.96
CA GLU A 678 38.03 7.46 8.95
C GLU A 678 37.39 8.47 8.01
N ASP A 679 37.42 9.75 8.38
CA ASP A 679 36.90 10.83 7.55
C ASP A 679 37.58 10.87 6.18
N GLY A 680 36.75 11.01 5.12
CA GLY A 680 37.23 11.03 3.73
C GLY A 680 37.66 9.68 3.14
N ALA A 681 37.68 8.59 3.92
CA ALA A 681 38.02 7.26 3.44
C ALA A 681 36.86 6.56 2.73
N SER A 682 37.22 5.61 1.84
CA SER A 682 36.27 4.72 1.17
C SER A 682 36.49 3.28 1.59
N TYR A 683 35.42 2.58 1.80
CA TYR A 683 35.40 1.17 2.24
C TYR A 683 34.53 0.33 1.30
N GLU A 684 34.88 -0.94 1.17
CA GLU A 684 34.11 -1.93 0.46
C GLU A 684 33.62 -3.01 1.44
N VAL A 685 32.38 -3.44 1.30
CA VAL A 685 31.83 -4.58 2.02
C VAL A 685 31.32 -5.64 1.06
N LEU A 686 31.66 -6.88 1.36
CA LEU A 686 31.21 -8.08 0.65
C LEU A 686 30.72 -9.11 1.67
N GLY A 687 29.67 -9.80 1.34
CA GLY A 687 29.16 -10.90 2.19
C GLY A 687 27.77 -11.38 1.81
N THR A 688 27.25 -12.25 2.64
CA THR A 688 25.93 -12.89 2.47
C THR A 688 25.22 -12.88 3.80
N VAL A 689 23.91 -12.63 3.82
CA VAL A 689 23.04 -12.78 4.98
C VAL A 689 22.48 -14.18 5.03
N PHE A 690 22.25 -14.67 6.24
CA PHE A 690 21.75 -16.01 6.53
C PHE A 690 20.51 -15.91 7.44
N GLU A 691 19.57 -16.83 7.29
CA GLU A 691 18.40 -16.93 8.16
C GLU A 691 18.82 -17.23 9.60
N LEU A 692 18.20 -16.54 10.57
CA LEU A 692 18.44 -16.77 12.00
C LEU A 692 17.55 -17.90 12.51
N ASP A 693 18.14 -18.80 13.30
CA ASP A 693 17.42 -19.85 14.00
C ASP A 693 16.71 -19.33 15.28
N ALA A 694 16.07 -20.22 16.02
CA ALA A 694 15.37 -19.89 17.27
C ALA A 694 16.28 -19.30 18.37
N ASP A 695 17.59 -19.53 18.28
CA ASP A 695 18.61 -19.00 19.20
C ASP A 695 19.26 -17.70 18.67
N LEU A 696 18.72 -17.10 17.60
CA LEU A 696 19.25 -15.97 16.86
C LEU A 696 20.67 -16.18 16.31
N LYS A 697 20.96 -17.41 15.89
CA LYS A 697 22.23 -17.76 15.25
C LYS A 697 22.04 -17.87 13.74
N PRO A 698 22.90 -17.24 12.93
CA PRO A 698 22.83 -17.38 11.49
C PRO A 698 23.20 -18.81 11.05
N ALA A 699 22.51 -19.31 10.04
CA ALA A 699 22.76 -20.64 9.47
C ALA A 699 24.18 -20.78 8.87
N GLY A 700 24.83 -19.64 8.54
CA GLY A 700 26.20 -19.56 8.06
C GLY A 700 27.16 -18.94 9.06
N THR A 701 28.47 -19.16 8.89
CA THR A 701 29.51 -18.70 9.82
C THR A 701 30.39 -17.56 9.27
N ALA A 702 30.26 -17.22 7.99
CA ALA A 702 31.08 -16.18 7.36
C ALA A 702 30.52 -14.79 7.70
N LEU A 703 31.34 -13.96 8.38
CA LEU A 703 31.02 -12.58 8.65
C LEU A 703 31.11 -11.70 7.39
N LEU A 704 30.42 -10.55 7.41
CA LEU A 704 30.62 -9.53 6.38
C LEU A 704 32.09 -9.06 6.40
N GLN A 705 32.72 -9.04 5.23
CA GLN A 705 34.08 -8.57 5.07
C GLN A 705 34.06 -7.09 4.72
N VAL A 706 34.63 -6.24 5.58
CA VAL A 706 34.76 -4.79 5.33
C VAL A 706 36.24 -4.48 5.21
N GLN A 707 36.62 -3.87 4.11
CA GLN A 707 37.99 -3.46 3.86
C GLN A 707 38.08 -2.01 3.35
N ARG A 708 39.09 -1.29 3.79
CA ARG A 708 39.40 0.04 3.26
C ARG A 708 39.97 -0.11 1.85
N ILE A 709 39.50 0.71 0.90
CA ILE A 709 39.95 0.71 -0.50
C ILE A 709 40.72 1.98 -0.88
N ASN A 710 40.63 3.05 -0.05
CA ASN A 710 41.44 4.28 -0.21
C ASN A 710 41.85 4.83 1.15
#